data_ded4b9cd4288cbf9b60fc275527612bd
#
_entry.id   ded4b9cd4288cbf9b60fc275527612bd
#
_cell.length_a   1.000
_cell.length_b   1.000
_cell.length_c   1.000
_cell.angle_alpha   90.00
_cell.angle_beta   90.00
_cell.angle_gamma   90.00
#
_symmetry.space_group_name_H-M   'P 1'
#
loop_
_entity.id
_entity.type
_entity.pdbx_description
1 polymer ?
#
loop_
_entity_poly.entity_id
_entity_poly.type
_entity_poly.pdbx_seq_one_letter_code
_entity_poly.pdbx_strand_id
1 'polypeptide(L)'
;MMSLGEILFIYRARLRERTVAVQELLAVLGIAVGVALLFASQVASTSLDGSVRQLSKQLVGTMQYQLDARGPEGVSERVVGEAHSLPGVRAALPLLEQEASVIGPDGRASVDLIGADPRFASIGGPLLRHFNARQLAFFQQAIALPAPIAAAIGAGPPLVQSSTLEHTGSRAARSSRRGPTSRPIELQIGAHVVRTVLGTTLQEADIGALVHSQVALAPVAYAQQVGGMTGRVTRVFVQVRPGREAQVRAGLARLAATWHLNLEPADFDATLFAAASTPAQQSEGLFSVISAIVGFLFAFNAMLLTVPERRRMIEAMRRRGATRTMTVQALMFDALVIGVLACVLGLLVGEVLSIEAFHSQPGYLSFAFPVGSQRVVTWPTVALAVGAGLLAAFVGVLAPLRDILARPLRFSAAAERAPRGWTLFRLAAGTVCLAITTLILIFQPQAAAVGSFTLIAAMLALLPFLFDGIVAGFKRLQRHFHAASTVLALEELQDPLTRVRSLAVAATGAIAVFGSVAISGAQDNLQNGLNRTAYEWNHVTDLWVSPSGVDNTLATTPFPASVAAKLTQLPGLRSVGIYRGSFLDVGDRRVWVIAPPRDSAELIPPGQLSVGNMTQASTRLRGHGWAVVSEAIAHELHLHIGESFTLPSPYPTKFRLAGLSTNGGWPPGVIVINAQDYARAWGSDAASALNIDLAAGVALAEGRTQVIRALGPRSGLAVQTAGERESQWKSVSREGLSRLTQIATLVLIAAILAMAGVMASLIWQRRERIAYIKRQGFTRGLLWRALCFESAVLLLAGCSIGALFGVYGQLLLSHALTTVTGFPLVIGVGPLIALTSVAVVSVAALAIVAVPGYLAVRVRATMVKPA
;
A
#
# COMPACT_ATOMS: atom_id res chain seq x y z
N MET A 1 24.24 43.10 -12.83
CA MET A 1 23.17 42.20 -12.31
C MET A 1 21.86 42.91 -12.44
N MET A 2 20.80 42.24 -12.90
CA MET A 2 19.47 42.84 -12.96
C MET A 2 18.90 42.94 -11.55
N SER A 3 18.19 44.04 -11.27
CA SER A 3 17.41 44.16 -10.05
C SER A 3 16.21 43.20 -10.06
N LEU A 4 15.75 42.77 -8.89
CA LEU A 4 14.58 41.88 -8.79
C LEU A 4 13.33 42.48 -9.44
N GLY A 5 13.17 43.83 -9.36
CA GLY A 5 12.09 44.57 -10.01
C GLY A 5 12.12 44.52 -11.53
N GLU A 6 13.30 44.59 -12.16
CA GLU A 6 13.46 44.47 -13.60
C GLU A 6 13.15 43.06 -14.10
N ILE A 7 13.55 42.03 -13.35
CA ILE A 7 13.28 40.63 -13.66
C ILE A 7 11.76 40.38 -13.58
N LEU A 8 11.12 40.87 -12.54
CA LEU A 8 9.68 40.74 -12.33
C LEU A 8 8.85 41.48 -13.38
N PHE A 9 9.33 42.63 -13.82
CA PHE A 9 8.69 43.40 -14.90
C PHE A 9 8.75 42.62 -16.24
N ILE A 10 9.92 42.05 -16.59
CA ILE A 10 10.08 41.22 -17.79
C ILE A 10 9.15 40.01 -17.72
N TYR A 11 9.11 39.34 -16.57
CA TYR A 11 8.26 38.16 -16.36
C TYR A 11 6.77 38.52 -16.52
N ARG A 12 6.29 39.59 -15.87
CA ARG A 12 4.91 40.07 -16.02
C ARG A 12 4.54 40.49 -17.44
N ALA A 13 5.47 41.13 -18.15
CA ALA A 13 5.27 41.51 -19.55
C ALA A 13 5.09 40.30 -20.46
N ARG A 14 5.80 39.20 -20.18
CA ARG A 14 5.64 37.92 -20.90
C ARG A 14 4.30 37.26 -20.61
N LEU A 15 3.89 37.20 -19.36
CA LEU A 15 2.59 36.59 -18.98
C LEU A 15 1.37 37.29 -19.62
N ARG A 16 1.50 38.53 -20.08
CA ARG A 16 0.45 39.20 -20.84
C ARG A 16 0.22 38.59 -22.23
N GLU A 17 1.18 37.86 -22.76
CA GLU A 17 1.01 37.08 -23.98
C GLU A 17 0.26 35.78 -23.65
N ARG A 18 -0.97 35.64 -24.10
CA ARG A 18 -1.84 34.47 -23.84
C ARG A 18 -1.18 33.13 -24.18
N THR A 19 -0.32 33.12 -25.20
CA THR A 19 0.39 31.91 -25.63
C THR A 19 1.40 31.44 -24.61
N VAL A 20 2.17 32.37 -24.04
CA VAL A 20 3.20 32.08 -23.03
C VAL A 20 2.51 31.67 -21.72
N ALA A 21 1.46 32.39 -21.33
CA ALA A 21 0.71 32.10 -20.10
C ALA A 21 0.12 30.67 -20.10
N VAL A 22 -0.45 30.23 -21.23
CA VAL A 22 -1.01 28.86 -21.34
C VAL A 22 0.10 27.81 -21.28
N GLN A 23 1.26 28.03 -21.89
CA GLN A 23 2.38 27.10 -21.84
C GLN A 23 3.00 27.01 -20.44
N GLU A 24 3.14 28.14 -19.74
CA GLU A 24 3.61 28.14 -18.35
C GLU A 24 2.61 27.47 -17.41
N LEU A 25 1.31 27.70 -17.62
CA LEU A 25 0.27 27.01 -16.85
C LEU A 25 0.35 25.48 -17.05
N LEU A 26 0.54 25.01 -18.29
CA LEU A 26 0.69 23.57 -18.56
C LEU A 26 1.96 22.99 -17.93
N ALA A 27 3.06 23.77 -17.90
CA ALA A 27 4.28 23.36 -17.23
C ALA A 27 4.07 23.27 -15.70
N VAL A 28 3.39 24.27 -15.11
CA VAL A 28 3.02 24.25 -13.67
C VAL A 28 2.14 23.04 -13.35
N LEU A 29 1.11 22.78 -14.15
CA LEU A 29 0.24 21.62 -13.95
C LEU A 29 1.00 20.28 -14.07
N GLY A 30 1.88 20.15 -15.06
CA GLY A 30 2.69 18.93 -15.24
C GLY A 30 3.59 18.64 -14.04
N ILE A 31 4.27 19.67 -13.50
CA ILE A 31 5.12 19.53 -12.31
C ILE A 31 4.24 19.29 -11.07
N ALA A 32 3.11 20.02 -10.92
CA ALA A 32 2.21 19.90 -9.79
C ALA A 32 1.64 18.49 -9.64
N VAL A 33 1.28 17.83 -10.75
CA VAL A 33 0.83 16.43 -10.72
C VAL A 33 1.93 15.50 -10.20
N GLY A 34 3.19 15.67 -10.63
CA GLY A 34 4.30 14.89 -10.13
C GLY A 34 4.55 15.10 -8.62
N VAL A 35 4.49 16.35 -8.16
CA VAL A 35 4.62 16.71 -6.73
C VAL A 35 3.46 16.12 -5.92
N ALA A 36 2.22 16.21 -6.42
CA ALA A 36 1.04 15.69 -5.76
C ALA A 36 1.09 14.18 -5.55
N LEU A 37 1.48 13.45 -6.61
CA LEU A 37 1.64 12.00 -6.54
C LEU A 37 2.72 11.58 -5.54
N LEU A 38 3.88 12.24 -5.60
CA LEU A 38 4.99 11.96 -4.69
C LEU A 38 4.61 12.26 -3.24
N PHE A 39 3.98 13.41 -2.99
CA PHE A 39 3.55 13.80 -1.65
C PHE A 39 2.51 12.84 -1.09
N ALA A 40 1.44 12.56 -1.84
CA ALA A 40 0.36 11.67 -1.40
C ALA A 40 0.86 10.26 -1.11
N SER A 41 1.74 9.71 -1.97
CA SER A 41 2.35 8.40 -1.78
C SER A 41 3.25 8.35 -0.54
N GLN A 42 4.06 9.38 -0.29
CA GLN A 42 4.92 9.46 0.90
C GLN A 42 4.12 9.63 2.19
N VAL A 43 3.03 10.41 2.18
CA VAL A 43 2.12 10.53 3.34
C VAL A 43 1.50 9.18 3.68
N ALA A 44 1.12 8.38 2.68
CA ALA A 44 0.59 7.04 2.90
C ALA A 44 1.60 6.15 3.65
N SER A 45 2.85 6.13 3.19
CA SER A 45 3.93 5.34 3.81
C SER A 45 4.24 5.79 5.24
N THR A 46 4.41 7.10 5.48
CA THR A 46 4.73 7.63 6.82
C THR A 46 3.59 7.49 7.83
N SER A 47 2.34 7.45 7.37
CA SER A 47 1.17 7.29 8.22
C SER A 47 1.08 5.89 8.81
N LEU A 48 1.53 4.87 8.08
CA LEU A 48 1.53 3.49 8.55
C LEU A 48 2.49 3.32 9.74
N ASP A 49 3.73 3.81 9.62
CA ASP A 49 4.75 3.74 10.69
C ASP A 49 4.38 4.56 11.92
N GLY A 50 3.79 5.73 11.70
CA GLY A 50 3.46 6.66 12.77
C GLY A 50 2.41 6.13 13.73
N SER A 51 1.37 5.47 13.21
CA SER A 51 0.23 5.01 14.00
C SER A 51 0.60 3.95 15.02
N VAL A 52 1.50 3.02 14.70
CA VAL A 52 1.85 1.93 15.61
C VAL A 52 2.88 2.32 16.66
N ARG A 53 3.90 3.08 16.27
CA ARG A 53 4.83 3.65 17.26
C ARG A 53 4.11 4.51 18.29
N GLN A 54 3.02 5.16 17.88
CA GLN A 54 2.21 5.95 18.78
C GLN A 54 1.35 5.07 19.68
N LEU A 55 0.73 3.99 19.14
CA LEU A 55 -0.04 3.03 19.95
C LEU A 55 0.84 2.40 21.04
N SER A 56 2.01 1.87 20.65
CA SER A 56 2.95 1.27 21.60
C SER A 56 3.34 2.25 22.70
N LYS A 57 3.74 3.49 22.37
CA LYS A 57 4.06 4.52 23.36
C LYS A 57 2.89 4.91 24.25
N GLN A 58 1.67 4.85 23.74
CA GLN A 58 0.47 5.21 24.49
C GLN A 58 -0.01 4.09 25.41
N LEU A 59 0.36 2.83 25.13
CA LEU A 59 0.13 1.69 26.04
C LEU A 59 1.23 1.59 27.09
N VAL A 60 2.49 1.59 26.66
CA VAL A 60 3.65 1.23 27.45
C VAL A 60 3.98 2.27 28.54
N GLY A 61 3.85 3.56 28.24
CA GLY A 61 4.17 4.63 29.19
C GLY A 61 5.61 4.60 29.69
N THR A 62 5.81 4.36 30.99
CA THR A 62 7.13 4.34 31.65
C THR A 62 7.64 2.93 31.95
N MET A 63 7.07 1.89 31.34
CA MET A 63 7.51 0.50 31.48
C MET A 63 8.74 0.23 30.62
N GLN A 64 9.65 -0.63 31.08
CA GLN A 64 10.88 -0.99 30.39
C GLN A 64 10.85 -2.40 29.78
N TYR A 65 10.22 -3.35 30.48
CA TYR A 65 10.15 -4.75 30.05
C TYR A 65 8.73 -5.26 30.04
N GLN A 66 8.51 -6.28 29.23
CA GLN A 66 7.30 -7.10 29.22
C GLN A 66 7.66 -8.59 29.24
N LEU A 67 6.79 -9.37 29.88
CA LEU A 67 6.79 -10.84 29.87
C LEU A 67 5.54 -11.27 29.12
N ASP A 68 5.73 -11.89 27.96
CA ASP A 68 4.62 -12.28 27.08
C ASP A 68 4.40 -13.79 27.13
N ALA A 69 3.13 -14.19 27.24
CA ALA A 69 2.76 -15.58 27.09
C ALA A 69 2.94 -16.04 25.64
N ARG A 70 3.49 -17.25 25.43
CA ARG A 70 3.78 -17.80 24.10
C ARG A 70 2.55 -18.38 23.37
N GLY A 71 1.38 -18.26 23.97
CA GLY A 71 0.16 -18.79 23.38
C GLY A 71 -1.09 -18.04 23.84
N PRO A 72 -2.22 -18.21 23.12
CA PRO A 72 -3.44 -17.46 23.33
C PRO A 72 -4.10 -17.76 24.69
N GLU A 73 -3.74 -18.85 25.34
CA GLU A 73 -4.29 -19.22 26.64
C GLU A 73 -3.65 -18.47 27.83
N GLY A 74 -2.64 -17.64 27.53
CA GLY A 74 -1.96 -16.83 28.55
C GLY A 74 -1.21 -17.65 29.58
N VAL A 75 -0.81 -17.01 30.67
CA VAL A 75 -0.06 -17.58 31.79
C VAL A 75 -0.78 -17.29 33.12
N SER A 76 -0.48 -18.06 34.16
CA SER A 76 -1.02 -17.82 35.49
C SER A 76 -0.66 -16.44 36.03
N GLU A 77 -1.65 -15.74 36.59
CA GLU A 77 -1.46 -14.39 37.19
C GLU A 77 -0.46 -14.39 38.34
N ARG A 78 -0.08 -15.57 38.91
CA ARG A 78 0.99 -15.70 39.95
C ARG A 78 2.32 -15.10 39.49
N VAL A 79 2.61 -15.16 38.19
CA VAL A 79 3.81 -14.54 37.57
C VAL A 79 3.92 -13.05 37.90
N VAL A 80 2.80 -12.33 38.00
CA VAL A 80 2.79 -10.89 38.34
C VAL A 80 3.36 -10.68 39.76
N GLY A 81 2.93 -11.52 40.73
CA GLY A 81 3.45 -11.46 42.10
C GLY A 81 4.93 -11.80 42.17
N GLU A 82 5.36 -12.85 41.45
CA GLU A 82 6.77 -13.25 41.41
C GLU A 82 7.63 -12.17 40.74
N ALA A 83 7.20 -11.58 39.63
CA ALA A 83 7.88 -10.47 38.97
C ALA A 83 7.97 -9.24 39.87
N HIS A 84 6.90 -8.92 40.60
CA HIS A 84 6.89 -7.78 41.53
C HIS A 84 7.87 -7.98 42.71
N SER A 85 8.06 -9.22 43.17
CA SER A 85 8.97 -9.55 44.28
C SER A 85 10.45 -9.44 43.95
N LEU A 86 10.82 -9.32 42.65
CA LEU A 86 12.21 -9.23 42.22
C LEU A 86 12.87 -7.93 42.71
N PRO A 87 14.09 -7.99 43.24
CA PRO A 87 14.83 -6.80 43.70
C PRO A 87 15.08 -5.79 42.57
N GLY A 88 14.62 -4.57 42.74
CA GLY A 88 14.75 -3.49 41.77
C GLY A 88 13.51 -3.29 40.90
N VAL A 89 12.50 -4.13 40.96
CA VAL A 89 11.22 -3.89 40.34
C VAL A 89 10.45 -2.83 41.13
N ARG A 90 9.87 -1.86 40.42
CA ARG A 90 9.02 -0.82 41.00
C ARG A 90 7.54 -1.20 40.95
N ALA A 91 7.14 -1.73 39.77
CA ALA A 91 5.77 -2.22 39.54
C ALA A 91 5.79 -3.36 38.52
N ALA A 92 4.90 -4.34 38.70
CA ALA A 92 4.57 -5.36 37.72
C ALA A 92 3.05 -5.36 37.55
N LEU A 93 2.57 -5.16 36.32
CA LEU A 93 1.15 -4.96 36.05
C LEU A 93 0.66 -5.97 35.01
N PRO A 94 -0.43 -6.70 35.31
CA PRO A 94 -1.02 -7.64 34.36
C PRO A 94 -1.80 -6.92 33.25
N LEU A 95 -1.72 -7.47 32.07
CA LEU A 95 -2.56 -7.11 30.92
C LEU A 95 -3.13 -8.39 30.34
N LEU A 96 -4.40 -8.35 29.97
CA LEU A 96 -5.07 -9.40 29.22
C LEU A 96 -5.45 -8.83 27.85
N GLU A 97 -5.00 -9.45 26.78
CA GLU A 97 -5.31 -9.08 25.40
C GLU A 97 -5.95 -10.28 24.71
N GLN A 98 -7.14 -10.09 24.14
CA GLN A 98 -7.89 -11.12 23.44
C GLN A 98 -8.66 -10.51 22.27
N GLU A 99 -8.64 -11.22 21.15
CA GLU A 99 -9.51 -10.91 20.03
C GLU A 99 -10.98 -11.08 20.39
N ALA A 100 -11.78 -10.07 20.14
CA ALA A 100 -13.21 -10.04 20.47
C ALA A 100 -14.02 -9.36 19.36
N SER A 101 -15.33 -9.58 19.37
CA SER A 101 -16.27 -8.83 18.53
C SER A 101 -17.33 -8.17 19.40
N VAL A 102 -17.57 -6.90 19.16
CA VAL A 102 -18.67 -6.17 19.79
C VAL A 102 -19.85 -6.12 18.84
N ILE A 103 -21.00 -6.55 19.32
CA ILE A 103 -22.24 -6.65 18.55
C ILE A 103 -23.24 -5.67 19.14
N GLY A 104 -23.71 -4.76 18.32
CA GLY A 104 -24.75 -3.79 18.65
C GLY A 104 -25.95 -3.89 17.72
N PRO A 105 -26.96 -3.03 17.90
CA PRO A 105 -28.19 -3.05 17.12
C PRO A 105 -27.96 -2.85 15.61
N ASP A 106 -27.01 -2.00 15.24
CA ASP A 106 -26.79 -1.58 13.84
C ASP A 106 -25.68 -2.36 13.16
N GLY A 107 -24.89 -3.18 13.91
CA GLY A 107 -23.82 -3.95 13.32
C GLY A 107 -22.89 -4.62 14.32
N ARG A 108 -21.79 -5.11 13.77
CA ARG A 108 -20.72 -5.79 14.52
C ARG A 108 -19.38 -5.14 14.16
N ALA A 109 -18.49 -5.05 15.14
CA ALA A 109 -17.10 -4.63 14.95
C ALA A 109 -16.14 -5.60 15.63
N SER A 110 -15.06 -5.98 14.96
CA SER A 110 -13.94 -6.69 15.56
C SER A 110 -13.12 -5.71 16.38
N VAL A 111 -12.68 -6.12 17.57
CA VAL A 111 -11.88 -5.32 18.49
C VAL A 111 -10.91 -6.20 19.26
N ASP A 112 -9.77 -5.66 19.65
CA ASP A 112 -8.89 -6.25 20.64
C ASP A 112 -9.34 -5.81 22.03
N LEU A 113 -9.85 -6.76 22.80
CA LEU A 113 -10.23 -6.52 24.20
C LEU A 113 -8.97 -6.46 25.06
N ILE A 114 -8.68 -5.27 25.56
CA ILE A 114 -7.56 -5.00 26.46
C ILE A 114 -8.09 -4.90 27.89
N GLY A 115 -7.86 -5.95 28.67
CA GLY A 115 -8.10 -5.97 30.11
C GLY A 115 -6.91 -5.37 30.85
N ALA A 116 -7.08 -4.20 31.47
CA ALA A 116 -6.00 -3.50 32.16
C ALA A 116 -6.23 -3.41 33.67
N ASP A 117 -5.15 -3.49 34.46
CA ASP A 117 -5.16 -3.20 35.89
C ASP A 117 -5.35 -1.69 36.15
N PRO A 118 -6.18 -1.25 37.09
CA PRO A 118 -6.38 0.16 37.42
C PRO A 118 -5.09 0.94 37.70
N ARG A 119 -4.02 0.28 38.18
CA ARG A 119 -2.72 0.90 38.46
C ARG A 119 -2.01 1.41 37.19
N PHE A 120 -2.39 0.93 36.01
CA PHE A 120 -1.90 1.49 34.74
C PHE A 120 -2.25 2.97 34.56
N ALA A 121 -3.33 3.45 35.20
CA ALA A 121 -3.70 4.86 35.13
C ALA A 121 -2.61 5.81 35.66
N SER A 122 -1.74 5.34 36.57
CA SER A 122 -0.65 6.14 37.15
C SER A 122 0.71 5.96 36.44
N ILE A 123 0.92 4.84 35.77
CA ILE A 123 2.24 4.41 35.28
C ILE A 123 2.23 4.18 33.75
N GLY A 124 1.09 3.75 33.23
CA GLY A 124 0.91 3.46 31.80
C GLY A 124 0.93 4.70 30.91
N GLY A 125 0.81 4.46 29.63
CA GLY A 125 0.74 5.52 28.63
C GLY A 125 -0.60 6.29 28.64
N PRO A 126 -0.72 7.33 27.81
CA PRO A 126 -1.91 8.20 27.75
C PRO A 126 -3.23 7.44 27.57
N LEU A 127 -3.27 6.37 26.75
CA LEU A 127 -4.46 5.57 26.55
C LEU A 127 -5.04 5.04 27.89
N LEU A 128 -4.18 4.58 28.78
CA LEU A 128 -4.57 3.99 30.04
C LEU A 128 -4.66 5.00 31.19
N ARG A 129 -4.08 6.22 31.05
CA ARG A 129 -4.19 7.30 32.04
C ARG A 129 -5.60 7.88 32.16
N HIS A 130 -6.34 7.92 31.07
CA HIS A 130 -7.73 8.36 31.05
C HIS A 130 -8.67 7.33 31.72
N PHE A 131 -8.21 6.10 31.95
CA PHE A 131 -8.85 5.11 32.79
C PHE A 131 -8.55 5.40 34.26
N ASN A 132 -9.15 6.44 34.78
CA ASN A 132 -9.00 6.78 36.17
C ASN A 132 -9.53 5.61 37.07
N ALA A 133 -8.75 5.23 38.08
CA ALA A 133 -9.09 4.13 38.98
C ALA A 133 -10.51 4.25 39.54
N ARG A 134 -11.05 5.47 39.73
CA ARG A 134 -12.42 5.73 40.12
C ARG A 134 -13.47 5.39 39.05
N GLN A 135 -13.14 5.52 37.77
CA GLN A 135 -14.04 5.18 36.65
C GLN A 135 -14.09 3.66 36.47
N LEU A 136 -12.95 2.99 36.52
CA LEU A 136 -12.85 1.53 36.42
C LEU A 136 -13.50 0.82 37.59
N ALA A 137 -13.40 1.37 38.83
CA ALA A 137 -14.07 0.83 40.01
C ALA A 137 -15.60 0.98 39.92
N PHE A 138 -16.11 1.98 39.19
CA PHE A 138 -17.55 2.18 38.99
C PHE A 138 -18.14 1.25 37.91
N PHE A 139 -17.30 0.73 36.99
CA PHE A 139 -17.71 -0.08 35.83
C PHE A 139 -17.18 -1.51 35.90
N GLN A 140 -17.45 -2.23 36.99
CA GLN A 140 -16.98 -3.61 37.15
C GLN A 140 -17.45 -4.58 36.03
N GLN A 141 -18.43 -4.20 35.22
CA GLN A 141 -19.01 -5.04 34.14
C GLN A 141 -19.30 -4.25 32.86
N ALA A 142 -18.48 -3.26 32.52
CA ALA A 142 -18.65 -2.43 31.33
C ALA A 142 -17.35 -2.34 30.51
N ILE A 143 -17.49 -2.03 29.22
CA ILE A 143 -16.38 -1.79 28.33
C ILE A 143 -16.34 -0.34 27.86
N ALA A 144 -15.17 0.14 27.51
CA ALA A 144 -14.99 1.40 26.83
C ALA A 144 -14.60 1.15 25.37
N LEU A 145 -15.23 1.89 24.47
CA LEU A 145 -15.01 1.78 23.02
C LEU A 145 -14.63 3.13 22.43
N PRO A 146 -13.81 3.20 21.40
CA PRO A 146 -13.64 4.38 20.58
C PRO A 146 -14.99 4.86 20.02
N ALA A 147 -15.18 6.17 19.98
CA ALA A 147 -16.47 6.77 19.57
C ALA A 147 -16.91 6.33 18.15
N PRO A 148 -16.04 6.22 17.12
CA PRO A 148 -16.44 5.72 15.81
C PRO A 148 -16.95 4.27 15.84
N ILE A 149 -16.34 3.39 16.64
CA ILE A 149 -16.78 2.00 16.77
C ILE A 149 -18.14 1.94 17.45
N ALA A 150 -18.30 2.66 18.56
CA ALA A 150 -19.58 2.73 19.28
C ALA A 150 -20.72 3.24 18.38
N ALA A 151 -20.43 4.23 17.51
CA ALA A 151 -21.38 4.75 16.54
C ALA A 151 -21.69 3.71 15.44
N ALA A 152 -20.69 3.02 14.90
CA ALA A 152 -20.86 2.04 13.84
C ALA A 152 -21.71 0.84 14.24
N ILE A 153 -21.67 0.43 15.51
CA ILE A 153 -22.49 -0.66 16.03
C ILE A 153 -23.84 -0.19 16.62
N GLY A 154 -24.12 1.12 16.64
CA GLY A 154 -25.35 1.65 17.22
C GLY A 154 -25.47 1.45 18.74
N ALA A 155 -24.35 1.48 19.47
CA ALA A 155 -24.32 1.16 20.89
C ALA A 155 -25.15 2.12 21.78
N GLY A 156 -25.61 3.24 21.24
CA GLY A 156 -26.32 4.28 21.97
C GLY A 156 -25.40 5.15 22.84
N PRO A 157 -25.96 6.06 23.65
CA PRO A 157 -25.15 6.92 24.50
C PRO A 157 -24.45 6.11 25.58
N PRO A 158 -23.20 6.45 25.93
CA PRO A 158 -22.46 5.79 27.01
C PRO A 158 -23.07 6.13 28.37
N LEU A 159 -22.80 5.30 29.38
CA LEU A 159 -23.24 5.54 30.74
C LEU A 159 -22.69 6.86 31.32
N VAL A 160 -21.48 7.22 30.90
CA VAL A 160 -20.82 8.47 31.29
C VAL A 160 -20.11 9.06 30.09
N GLN A 161 -20.31 10.36 29.85
CA GLN A 161 -19.53 11.11 28.85
C GLN A 161 -18.19 11.55 29.46
N SER A 162 -17.07 11.23 28.78
CA SER A 162 -15.71 11.51 29.29
C SER A 162 -15.45 13.00 29.55
N SER A 163 -16.04 13.88 28.76
CA SER A 163 -15.88 15.34 28.88
C SER A 163 -16.57 15.99 30.09
N THR A 164 -17.50 15.28 30.74
CA THR A 164 -18.27 15.85 31.86
C THR A 164 -17.58 15.67 33.20
N LEU A 165 -16.56 14.84 33.30
CA LEU A 165 -15.94 14.47 34.61
C LEU A 165 -14.81 15.42 35.04
N GLU A 166 -14.25 16.20 34.17
CA GLU A 166 -13.21 17.20 34.54
C GLU A 166 -13.78 18.47 35.20
N HIS A 167 -15.07 18.79 35.04
CA HIS A 167 -15.63 20.08 35.44
C HIS A 167 -16.74 20.03 36.52
N THR A 168 -17.23 18.86 36.92
CA THR A 168 -18.30 18.77 37.91
C THR A 168 -17.91 17.96 39.15
N GLY A 169 -17.32 18.65 40.10
CA GLY A 169 -17.24 18.14 41.44
C GLY A 169 -18.64 17.80 41.98
N SER A 170 -18.81 16.56 42.36
CA SER A 170 -19.77 15.96 43.33
C SER A 170 -21.29 16.31 43.29
N ARG A 171 -21.79 17.24 42.51
CA ARG A 171 -23.25 17.57 42.51
C ARG A 171 -24.05 16.84 41.41
N ALA A 172 -23.44 16.42 40.31
CA ALA A 172 -24.15 15.74 39.22
C ALA A 172 -24.51 14.27 39.50
N ALA A 173 -23.87 13.65 40.49
CA ALA A 173 -24.13 12.26 40.83
C ALA A 173 -25.49 12.03 41.52
N ARG A 174 -26.17 13.06 41.97
CA ARG A 174 -27.50 12.96 42.64
C ARG A 174 -28.71 13.21 41.74
N SER A 175 -28.52 13.79 40.55
CA SER A 175 -29.62 14.10 39.62
C SER A 175 -29.86 13.06 38.51
N SER A 176 -28.96 12.09 38.34
CA SER A 176 -29.04 11.10 37.26
C SER A 176 -29.72 9.77 37.66
N ARG A 177 -30.75 9.85 38.50
CA ARG A 177 -31.59 8.66 38.76
C ARG A 177 -32.45 8.22 37.56
N ARG A 178 -32.43 8.94 36.44
CA ARG A 178 -32.97 8.54 35.14
C ARG A 178 -32.00 9.01 34.01
N GLY A 179 -30.76 8.47 34.02
CA GLY A 179 -29.85 8.61 32.89
C GLY A 179 -30.38 7.85 31.66
N PRO A 180 -29.98 8.24 30.44
CA PRO A 180 -30.32 7.49 29.24
C PRO A 180 -29.90 6.03 29.45
N THR A 181 -30.86 5.12 29.28
CA THR A 181 -30.63 3.68 29.36
C THR A 181 -29.67 3.30 28.29
N SER A 182 -28.40 3.00 28.65
CA SER A 182 -27.44 2.45 27.69
C SER A 182 -28.02 1.18 27.11
N ARG A 183 -28.03 1.10 25.77
CA ARG A 183 -28.49 -0.13 25.13
C ARG A 183 -27.48 -1.23 25.43
N PRO A 184 -27.95 -2.41 25.84
CA PRO A 184 -27.06 -3.55 26.03
C PRO A 184 -26.43 -3.92 24.68
N ILE A 185 -25.12 -4.13 24.70
CA ILE A 185 -24.34 -4.65 23.60
C ILE A 185 -23.89 -6.06 23.95
N GLU A 186 -23.57 -6.86 22.95
CA GLU A 186 -23.03 -8.19 23.18
C GLU A 186 -21.52 -8.18 22.85
N LEU A 187 -20.74 -8.78 23.72
CA LEU A 187 -19.31 -9.00 23.56
C LEU A 187 -19.10 -10.49 23.31
N GLN A 188 -18.49 -10.81 22.17
CA GLN A 188 -18.17 -12.17 21.79
C GLN A 188 -16.66 -12.38 21.84
N ILE A 189 -16.21 -13.41 22.58
CA ILE A 189 -14.82 -13.85 22.65
C ILE A 189 -14.79 -15.36 22.37
N GLY A 190 -14.17 -15.75 21.26
CA GLY A 190 -14.25 -17.13 20.80
C GLY A 190 -15.71 -17.60 20.62
N ALA A 191 -16.09 -18.67 21.30
CA ALA A 191 -17.46 -19.20 21.31
C ALA A 191 -18.37 -18.59 22.43
N HIS A 192 -17.84 -17.71 23.27
CA HIS A 192 -18.60 -17.12 24.37
C HIS A 192 -19.20 -15.78 23.96
N VAL A 193 -20.52 -15.66 24.16
CA VAL A 193 -21.25 -14.40 23.92
C VAL A 193 -21.82 -13.92 25.23
N VAL A 194 -21.41 -12.74 25.65
CA VAL A 194 -21.81 -12.15 26.94
C VAL A 194 -22.44 -10.78 26.69
N ARG A 195 -23.55 -10.51 27.37
CA ARG A 195 -24.14 -9.17 27.38
C ARG A 195 -23.31 -8.23 28.25
N THR A 196 -22.98 -7.09 27.71
CA THR A 196 -22.23 -6.04 28.40
C THR A 196 -22.88 -4.69 28.13
N VAL A 197 -22.36 -3.65 28.75
CA VAL A 197 -22.83 -2.28 28.54
C VAL A 197 -21.65 -1.37 28.16
N LEU A 198 -21.95 -0.34 27.36
CA LEU A 198 -21.00 0.70 27.05
C LEU A 198 -20.85 1.64 28.25
N GLY A 199 -19.72 1.55 28.94
CA GLY A 199 -19.42 2.40 30.11
C GLY A 199 -19.08 3.82 29.71
N THR A 200 -18.15 3.99 28.77
CA THR A 200 -17.72 5.27 28.21
C THR A 200 -17.28 5.13 26.78
N THR A 201 -17.29 6.23 26.03
CA THR A 201 -16.69 6.34 24.71
C THR A 201 -15.39 7.12 24.80
N LEU A 202 -14.36 6.59 24.14
CA LEU A 202 -13.06 7.23 24.01
C LEU A 202 -13.10 8.19 22.80
N GLN A 203 -12.83 9.46 23.07
CA GLN A 203 -12.84 10.50 22.03
C GLN A 203 -11.42 10.85 21.58
N GLU A 204 -11.30 11.55 20.45
CA GLU A 204 -10.00 11.99 19.91
C GLU A 204 -9.25 12.88 20.91
N ALA A 205 -9.96 13.70 21.70
CA ALA A 205 -9.37 14.50 22.75
C ALA A 205 -8.72 13.68 23.88
N ASP A 206 -9.23 12.46 24.13
CA ASP A 206 -8.76 11.57 25.18
C ASP A 206 -7.55 10.73 24.75
N ILE A 207 -7.63 10.15 23.54
CA ILE A 207 -6.69 9.13 23.06
C ILE A 207 -6.02 9.50 21.74
N GLY A 208 -6.25 10.72 21.26
CA GLY A 208 -5.71 11.18 19.98
C GLY A 208 -6.14 10.27 18.83
N ALA A 209 -5.21 9.95 17.98
CA ALA A 209 -5.46 9.15 16.78
C ALA A 209 -5.88 7.70 17.05
N LEU A 210 -5.70 7.19 18.26
CA LEU A 210 -6.19 5.87 18.62
C LEU A 210 -7.72 5.77 18.68
N VAL A 211 -8.44 6.88 18.53
CA VAL A 211 -9.89 6.88 18.35
C VAL A 211 -10.35 6.02 17.17
N HIS A 212 -9.48 5.82 16.18
CA HIS A 212 -9.73 4.98 15.01
C HIS A 212 -9.15 3.56 15.14
N SER A 213 -8.53 3.19 16.28
CA SER A 213 -8.04 1.84 16.51
C SER A 213 -9.17 0.89 16.94
N GLN A 214 -9.06 -0.37 16.56
CA GLN A 214 -10.02 -1.42 16.89
C GLN A 214 -9.73 -1.98 18.29
N VAL A 215 -9.90 -1.17 19.33
CA VAL A 215 -9.65 -1.58 20.71
C VAL A 215 -10.91 -1.44 21.58
N ALA A 216 -11.07 -2.36 22.52
CA ALA A 216 -12.04 -2.27 23.61
C ALA A 216 -11.29 -2.35 24.93
N LEU A 217 -11.54 -1.43 25.85
CA LEU A 217 -10.87 -1.43 27.14
C LEU A 217 -11.82 -1.92 28.24
N ALA A 218 -11.31 -2.74 29.15
CA ALA A 218 -12.05 -3.26 30.28
C ALA A 218 -11.15 -3.41 31.51
N PRO A 219 -11.70 -3.48 32.73
CA PRO A 219 -10.96 -3.95 33.89
C PRO A 219 -10.44 -5.38 33.67
N VAL A 220 -9.20 -5.68 34.09
CA VAL A 220 -8.58 -6.99 33.87
C VAL A 220 -9.43 -8.14 34.42
N ALA A 221 -9.99 -7.99 35.63
CA ALA A 221 -10.85 -9.00 36.22
C ALA A 221 -12.13 -9.28 35.41
N TYR A 222 -12.73 -8.22 34.83
CA TYR A 222 -13.90 -8.37 33.95
C TYR A 222 -13.51 -9.04 32.64
N ALA A 223 -12.40 -8.61 31.99
CA ALA A 223 -11.89 -9.24 30.79
C ALA A 223 -11.57 -10.73 31.00
N GLN A 224 -10.93 -11.08 32.12
CA GLN A 224 -10.69 -12.49 32.52
C GLN A 224 -11.99 -13.30 32.64
N GLN A 225 -13.01 -12.72 33.24
CA GLN A 225 -14.31 -13.38 33.43
C GLN A 225 -15.01 -13.62 32.09
N VAL A 226 -15.08 -12.58 31.23
CA VAL A 226 -15.78 -12.66 29.95
C VAL A 226 -15.02 -13.55 28.95
N GLY A 227 -13.69 -13.49 29.00
CA GLY A 227 -12.78 -14.26 28.12
C GLY A 227 -12.58 -15.70 28.58
N GLY A 228 -13.15 -16.12 29.72
CA GLY A 228 -12.94 -17.47 30.26
C GLY A 228 -11.51 -17.72 30.76
N MET A 229 -10.75 -16.66 31.05
CA MET A 229 -9.33 -16.70 31.45
C MET A 229 -9.12 -16.30 32.91
N THR A 230 -10.02 -16.70 33.80
CA THR A 230 -9.94 -16.37 35.22
C THR A 230 -8.61 -16.78 35.84
N GLY A 231 -7.90 -15.83 36.46
CA GLY A 231 -6.58 -16.02 37.06
C GLY A 231 -5.43 -16.20 36.03
N ARG A 232 -5.65 -15.85 34.77
CA ARG A 232 -4.64 -15.87 33.69
C ARG A 232 -4.51 -14.50 33.05
N VAL A 233 -3.31 -14.22 32.55
CA VAL A 233 -2.97 -12.98 31.83
C VAL A 233 -2.15 -13.31 30.59
N THR A 234 -2.20 -12.46 29.58
CA THR A 234 -1.42 -12.66 28.36
C THR A 234 -0.07 -11.97 28.45
N ARG A 235 0.01 -10.91 29.24
CA ARG A 235 1.20 -10.06 29.31
C ARG A 235 1.39 -9.47 30.70
N VAL A 236 2.65 -9.30 31.11
CA VAL A 236 3.01 -8.61 32.35
C VAL A 236 4.00 -7.49 32.04
N PHE A 237 3.60 -6.25 32.25
CA PHE A 237 4.50 -5.12 32.10
C PHE A 237 5.26 -4.84 33.38
N VAL A 238 6.56 -4.54 33.26
CA VAL A 238 7.45 -4.32 34.40
C VAL A 238 8.11 -2.95 34.31
N GLN A 239 7.95 -2.20 35.42
CA GLN A 239 8.66 -0.95 35.63
C GLN A 239 9.85 -1.17 36.58
N VAL A 240 11.02 -0.68 36.16
CA VAL A 240 12.29 -0.85 36.87
C VAL A 240 12.67 0.41 37.62
N ARG A 241 13.30 0.27 38.78
CA ARG A 241 13.92 1.40 39.49
C ARG A 241 15.20 1.81 38.76
N PRO A 242 15.45 3.13 38.59
CA PRO A 242 16.65 3.60 37.89
C PRO A 242 17.94 2.98 38.47
N GLY A 243 18.85 2.56 37.58
CA GLY A 243 20.13 1.95 37.94
C GLY A 243 20.07 0.46 38.32
N ARG A 244 18.93 -0.20 38.21
CA ARG A 244 18.76 -1.63 38.53
C ARG A 244 18.38 -2.47 37.29
N GLU A 245 18.46 -1.89 36.08
CA GLU A 245 17.97 -2.52 34.84
C GLU A 245 18.61 -3.88 34.58
N ALA A 246 19.94 -4.00 34.70
CA ALA A 246 20.66 -5.25 34.43
C ALA A 246 20.29 -6.35 35.45
N GLN A 247 20.14 -6.00 36.73
CA GLN A 247 19.76 -6.94 37.78
C GLN A 247 18.34 -7.46 37.59
N VAL A 248 17.39 -6.55 37.28
CA VAL A 248 15.98 -6.89 37.02
C VAL A 248 15.89 -7.76 35.79
N ARG A 249 16.57 -7.39 34.67
CA ARG A 249 16.58 -8.20 33.44
C ARG A 249 17.06 -9.63 33.69
N ALA A 250 18.12 -9.82 34.46
CA ALA A 250 18.62 -11.16 34.82
C ALA A 250 17.61 -11.94 35.68
N GLY A 251 16.87 -11.27 36.58
CA GLY A 251 15.79 -11.86 37.37
C GLY A 251 14.61 -12.25 36.51
N LEU A 252 14.15 -11.35 35.64
CA LEU A 252 13.05 -11.60 34.72
C LEU A 252 13.38 -12.69 33.70
N ALA A 253 14.66 -12.78 33.22
CA ALA A 253 15.09 -13.87 32.32
C ALA A 253 14.96 -15.25 32.97
N ARG A 254 15.29 -15.37 34.27
CA ARG A 254 15.10 -16.64 35.03
C ARG A 254 13.62 -16.95 35.19
N LEU A 255 12.82 -15.96 35.50
CA LEU A 255 11.37 -16.10 35.64
C LEU A 255 10.73 -16.52 34.30
N ALA A 256 11.13 -15.86 33.21
CA ALA A 256 10.68 -16.18 31.86
C ALA A 256 11.03 -17.62 31.45
N ALA A 257 12.22 -18.10 31.81
CA ALA A 257 12.62 -19.48 31.56
C ALA A 257 11.78 -20.49 32.36
N THR A 258 11.44 -20.18 33.61
CA THR A 258 10.63 -21.03 34.49
C THR A 258 9.18 -21.16 34.00
N TRP A 259 8.61 -20.07 33.53
CA TRP A 259 7.21 -20.02 33.09
C TRP A 259 7.03 -20.10 31.57
N HIS A 260 8.10 -20.36 30.83
CA HIS A 260 8.14 -20.42 29.36
C HIS A 260 7.55 -19.16 28.71
N LEU A 261 7.93 -17.98 29.21
CA LEU A 261 7.53 -16.68 28.67
C LEU A 261 8.61 -16.12 27.73
N ASN A 262 8.25 -15.11 26.96
CA ASN A 262 9.18 -14.26 26.25
C ASN A 262 9.48 -13.03 27.10
N LEU A 263 10.75 -12.67 27.27
CA LEU A 263 11.18 -11.45 27.95
C LEU A 263 11.63 -10.45 26.89
N GLU A 264 10.89 -9.40 26.73
CA GLU A 264 11.11 -8.42 25.67
C GLU A 264 11.10 -6.98 26.21
N PRO A 265 11.63 -6.00 25.48
CA PRO A 265 11.37 -4.59 25.77
C PRO A 265 9.87 -4.30 25.77
N ALA A 266 9.43 -3.34 26.56
CA ALA A 266 8.02 -3.04 26.69
C ALA A 266 7.37 -2.54 25.38
N ASP A 267 8.15 -2.02 24.44
CA ASP A 267 7.74 -1.53 23.11
C ASP A 267 7.94 -2.58 21.98
N PHE A 268 8.13 -3.84 22.32
CA PHE A 268 8.44 -4.91 21.38
C PHE A 268 7.36 -5.11 20.29
N ASP A 269 6.08 -4.88 20.62
CA ASP A 269 5.01 -4.91 19.62
C ASP A 269 5.23 -3.93 18.45
N ALA A 270 5.89 -2.80 18.72
CA ALA A 270 6.26 -1.88 17.64
C ALA A 270 7.31 -2.47 16.71
N THR A 271 8.22 -3.31 17.24
CA THR A 271 9.21 -4.05 16.43
C THR A 271 8.54 -5.14 15.60
N LEU A 272 7.65 -5.93 16.21
CA LEU A 272 6.87 -6.96 15.51
C LEU A 272 6.03 -6.36 14.40
N PHE A 273 5.39 -5.23 14.67
CA PHE A 273 4.61 -4.52 13.67
C PHE A 273 5.48 -3.95 12.55
N ALA A 274 6.62 -3.35 12.88
CA ALA A 274 7.55 -2.84 11.87
C ALA A 274 8.00 -3.98 10.94
N ALA A 275 8.32 -5.15 11.49
CA ALA A 275 8.66 -6.34 10.71
C ALA A 275 7.49 -6.80 9.82
N ALA A 276 6.25 -6.82 10.36
CA ALA A 276 5.06 -7.21 9.61
C ALA A 276 4.66 -6.21 8.53
N SER A 277 4.89 -4.91 8.75
CA SER A 277 4.57 -3.83 7.80
C SER A 277 5.65 -3.61 6.75
N THR A 278 6.88 -4.08 6.98
CA THR A 278 8.02 -3.90 6.05
C THR A 278 7.71 -4.29 4.61
N PRO A 279 7.07 -5.44 4.31
CA PRO A 279 6.75 -5.81 2.93
C PRO A 279 5.75 -4.84 2.27
N ALA A 280 4.76 -4.35 3.00
CA ALA A 280 3.83 -3.35 2.50
C ALA A 280 4.55 -2.03 2.20
N GLN A 281 5.41 -1.56 3.12
CA GLN A 281 6.20 -0.34 2.95
C GLN A 281 7.17 -0.44 1.78
N GLN A 282 7.86 -1.56 1.63
CA GLN A 282 8.76 -1.78 0.49
C GLN A 282 7.99 -1.79 -0.82
N SER A 283 6.81 -2.41 -0.86
CA SER A 283 5.92 -2.41 -2.03
C SER A 283 5.45 -0.98 -2.36
N GLU A 284 4.95 -0.26 -1.37
CA GLU A 284 4.55 1.16 -1.52
C GLU A 284 5.73 2.03 -1.94
N GLY A 285 6.92 1.79 -1.39
CA GLY A 285 8.17 2.47 -1.75
C GLY A 285 8.55 2.26 -3.22
N LEU A 286 8.46 1.04 -3.74
CA LEU A 286 8.72 0.74 -5.15
C LEU A 286 7.76 1.50 -6.07
N PHE A 287 6.46 1.48 -5.78
CA PHE A 287 5.46 2.22 -6.56
C PHE A 287 5.64 3.73 -6.44
N SER A 288 6.01 4.23 -5.26
CA SER A 288 6.31 5.64 -5.02
C SER A 288 7.50 6.12 -5.86
N VAL A 289 8.58 5.36 -5.90
CA VAL A 289 9.77 5.69 -6.72
C VAL A 289 9.40 5.76 -8.20
N ILE A 290 8.63 4.80 -8.71
CA ILE A 290 8.21 4.81 -10.11
C ILE A 290 7.29 6.00 -10.39
N SER A 291 6.33 6.27 -9.51
CA SER A 291 5.44 7.43 -9.61
C SER A 291 6.22 8.75 -9.60
N ALA A 292 7.24 8.86 -8.75
CA ALA A 292 8.15 10.00 -8.71
C ALA A 292 8.92 10.19 -10.01
N ILE A 293 9.48 9.10 -10.57
CA ILE A 293 10.20 9.14 -11.85
C ILE A 293 9.26 9.55 -12.99
N VAL A 294 8.06 8.95 -13.05
CA VAL A 294 7.04 9.29 -14.05
C VAL A 294 6.62 10.75 -13.92
N GLY A 295 6.34 11.23 -12.72
CA GLY A 295 5.99 12.62 -12.44
C GLY A 295 7.12 13.59 -12.82
N PHE A 296 8.37 13.26 -12.46
CA PHE A 296 9.55 14.04 -12.87
C PHE A 296 9.69 14.11 -14.41
N LEU A 297 9.49 12.99 -15.09
CA LEU A 297 9.58 12.93 -16.56
C LEU A 297 8.47 13.73 -17.25
N PHE A 298 7.25 13.74 -16.67
CA PHE A 298 6.17 14.61 -17.16
C PHE A 298 6.55 16.08 -17.00
N ALA A 299 7.05 16.46 -15.84
CA ALA A 299 7.53 17.79 -15.57
C ALA A 299 8.66 18.23 -16.52
N PHE A 300 9.66 17.37 -16.68
CA PHE A 300 10.78 17.60 -17.59
C PHE A 300 10.31 17.77 -19.03
N ASN A 301 9.39 16.90 -19.48
CA ASN A 301 8.87 16.97 -20.85
C ASN A 301 7.98 18.20 -21.07
N ALA A 302 7.17 18.58 -20.10
CA ALA A 302 6.42 19.84 -20.15
C ALA A 302 7.36 21.05 -20.29
N MET A 303 8.48 21.05 -19.57
CA MET A 303 9.49 22.10 -19.68
C MET A 303 10.21 22.09 -21.05
N LEU A 304 10.50 20.91 -21.62
CA LEU A 304 11.11 20.81 -22.96
C LEU A 304 10.24 21.48 -24.04
N LEU A 305 8.93 21.46 -23.91
CA LEU A 305 8.00 22.12 -24.84
C LEU A 305 8.10 23.66 -24.79
N THR A 306 8.56 24.23 -23.68
CA THR A 306 8.75 25.68 -23.53
C THR A 306 10.09 26.16 -24.10
N VAL A 307 11.02 25.26 -24.42
CA VAL A 307 12.39 25.60 -24.92
C VAL A 307 12.36 26.50 -26.17
N PRO A 308 11.52 26.29 -27.20
CA PRO A 308 11.50 27.16 -28.37
C PRO A 308 11.16 28.61 -28.04
N GLU A 309 10.17 28.83 -27.18
CA GLU A 309 9.77 30.18 -26.74
C GLU A 309 10.85 30.84 -25.89
N ARG A 310 11.50 30.06 -25.02
CA ARG A 310 12.65 30.54 -24.25
C ARG A 310 13.84 30.93 -25.13
N ARG A 311 14.09 30.19 -26.20
CA ARG A 311 15.12 30.55 -27.21
C ARG A 311 14.79 31.89 -27.89
N ARG A 312 13.57 32.10 -28.33
CA ARG A 312 13.13 33.38 -28.91
C ARG A 312 13.31 34.55 -27.92
N MET A 313 12.97 34.35 -26.66
CA MET A 313 13.22 35.35 -25.62
C MET A 313 14.70 35.66 -25.45
N ILE A 314 15.55 34.63 -25.38
CA ILE A 314 17.00 34.76 -25.26
C ILE A 314 17.58 35.58 -26.42
N GLU A 315 17.12 35.29 -27.62
CA GLU A 315 17.50 36.03 -28.82
C GLU A 315 17.04 37.50 -28.75
N ALA A 316 15.80 37.74 -28.37
CA ALA A 316 15.27 39.10 -28.23
C ALA A 316 16.02 39.92 -27.18
N MET A 317 16.35 39.30 -26.01
CA MET A 317 17.15 39.93 -24.96
C MET A 317 18.59 40.26 -25.47
N ARG A 318 19.24 39.31 -26.15
CA ARG A 318 20.60 39.52 -26.69
C ARG A 318 20.63 40.56 -27.76
N ARG A 319 19.63 40.58 -28.66
CA ARG A 319 19.51 41.67 -29.67
C ARG A 319 19.38 43.06 -29.06
N ARG A 320 18.85 43.13 -27.81
CA ARG A 320 18.73 44.37 -27.03
C ARG A 320 19.94 44.65 -26.12
N GLY A 321 21.02 43.87 -26.26
CA GLY A 321 22.28 44.10 -25.52
C GLY A 321 22.35 43.43 -24.16
N ALA A 322 21.42 42.53 -23.80
CA ALA A 322 21.48 41.82 -22.52
C ALA A 322 22.73 40.90 -22.43
N THR A 323 23.40 40.95 -21.31
CA THR A 323 24.57 40.10 -21.01
C THR A 323 24.17 38.67 -20.79
N ARG A 324 25.13 37.72 -20.87
CA ARG A 324 24.89 36.30 -20.57
C ARG A 324 24.35 36.10 -19.17
N THR A 325 24.90 36.82 -18.19
CA THR A 325 24.47 36.76 -16.80
C THR A 325 23.03 37.20 -16.60
N MET A 326 22.60 38.30 -17.24
CA MET A 326 21.22 38.77 -17.21
C MET A 326 20.24 37.71 -17.78
N THR A 327 20.63 37.08 -18.88
CA THR A 327 19.80 36.05 -19.53
C THR A 327 19.66 34.79 -18.65
N VAL A 328 20.77 34.38 -18.00
CA VAL A 328 20.76 33.26 -17.06
C VAL A 328 19.89 33.57 -15.82
N GLN A 329 20.02 34.78 -15.27
CA GLN A 329 19.19 35.21 -14.13
C GLN A 329 17.69 35.20 -14.46
N ALA A 330 17.31 35.69 -15.63
CA ALA A 330 15.89 35.66 -16.07
C ALA A 330 15.37 34.22 -16.23
N LEU A 331 16.15 33.30 -16.80
CA LEU A 331 15.77 31.89 -16.94
C LEU A 331 15.68 31.15 -15.61
N MET A 332 16.61 31.40 -14.70
CA MET A 332 16.58 30.81 -13.37
C MET A 332 15.38 31.31 -12.56
N PHE A 333 15.04 32.59 -12.69
CA PHE A 333 13.87 33.16 -12.07
C PHE A 333 12.58 32.54 -12.60
N ASP A 334 12.46 32.38 -13.93
CA ASP A 334 11.31 31.68 -14.54
C ASP A 334 11.15 30.26 -13.99
N ALA A 335 12.26 29.49 -13.92
CA ALA A 335 12.25 28.14 -13.37
C ALA A 335 11.82 28.11 -11.91
N LEU A 336 12.33 29.08 -11.11
CA LEU A 336 11.99 29.19 -9.69
C LEU A 336 10.49 29.47 -9.51
N VAL A 337 9.93 30.46 -10.24
CA VAL A 337 8.52 30.82 -10.15
C VAL A 337 7.62 29.66 -10.55
N ILE A 338 7.91 29.02 -11.69
CA ILE A 338 7.16 27.83 -12.15
C ILE A 338 7.27 26.71 -11.12
N GLY A 339 8.48 26.44 -10.63
CA GLY A 339 8.72 25.40 -9.63
C GLY A 339 7.97 25.64 -8.31
N VAL A 340 8.00 26.86 -7.79
CA VAL A 340 7.31 27.24 -6.53
C VAL A 340 5.78 27.15 -6.71
N LEU A 341 5.24 27.72 -7.80
CA LEU A 341 3.80 27.63 -8.06
C LEU A 341 3.34 26.17 -8.22
N ALA A 342 4.13 25.37 -8.92
CA ALA A 342 3.84 23.96 -9.12
C ALA A 342 3.93 23.16 -7.80
N CYS A 343 4.90 23.46 -6.94
CA CYS A 343 5.01 22.82 -5.63
C CYS A 343 3.82 23.19 -4.73
N VAL A 344 3.42 24.46 -4.68
CA VAL A 344 2.26 24.89 -3.90
C VAL A 344 0.99 24.19 -4.39
N LEU A 345 0.75 24.23 -5.70
CA LEU A 345 -0.42 23.57 -6.28
C LEU A 345 -0.36 22.04 -6.10
N GLY A 346 0.81 21.46 -6.29
CA GLY A 346 1.05 20.02 -6.12
C GLY A 346 0.84 19.57 -4.68
N LEU A 347 1.31 20.33 -3.70
CA LEU A 347 1.06 20.03 -2.28
C LEU A 347 -0.43 20.16 -1.93
N LEU A 348 -1.13 21.18 -2.42
CA LEU A 348 -2.57 21.34 -2.19
C LEU A 348 -3.37 20.17 -2.78
N VAL A 349 -3.08 19.80 -4.02
CA VAL A 349 -3.74 18.64 -4.67
C VAL A 349 -3.36 17.34 -3.98
N GLY A 350 -2.08 17.18 -3.64
CA GLY A 350 -1.59 16.00 -2.93
C GLY A 350 -2.17 15.87 -1.52
N GLU A 351 -2.42 17.00 -0.84
CA GLU A 351 -3.12 17.05 0.46
C GLU A 351 -4.54 16.52 0.34
N VAL A 352 -5.32 17.02 -0.63
CA VAL A 352 -6.67 16.53 -0.90
C VAL A 352 -6.66 15.05 -1.26
N LEU A 353 -5.74 14.61 -2.13
CA LEU A 353 -5.59 13.22 -2.50
C LEU A 353 -5.24 12.34 -1.30
N SER A 354 -4.37 12.82 -0.40
CA SER A 354 -3.99 12.07 0.79
C SER A 354 -5.13 11.93 1.79
N ILE A 355 -6.04 12.90 1.86
CA ILE A 355 -7.22 12.84 2.73
C ILE A 355 -8.27 11.89 2.15
N GLU A 356 -8.59 11.99 0.87
CA GLU A 356 -9.67 11.23 0.24
C GLU A 356 -9.25 9.78 -0.12
N ALA A 357 -8.02 9.62 -0.60
CA ALA A 357 -7.59 8.37 -1.21
C ALA A 357 -6.87 7.42 -0.24
N PHE A 358 -6.31 7.90 0.88
CA PHE A 358 -5.40 7.10 1.72
C PHE A 358 -5.90 6.82 3.15
N HIS A 359 -7.21 6.65 3.32
CA HIS A 359 -7.81 6.28 4.61
C HIS A 359 -7.68 4.79 4.95
N SER A 360 -7.48 3.91 3.97
CA SER A 360 -7.45 2.47 4.19
C SER A 360 -6.08 1.98 4.66
N GLN A 361 -6.09 1.05 5.61
CA GLN A 361 -4.89 0.36 6.09
C GLN A 361 -4.71 -0.98 5.37
N PRO A 362 -3.49 -1.58 5.38
CA PRO A 362 -3.32 -2.96 4.97
C PRO A 362 -4.15 -3.87 5.88
N GLY A 363 -5.30 -4.35 5.40
CA GLY A 363 -6.27 -5.09 6.19
C GLY A 363 -5.71 -6.34 6.86
N TYR A 364 -4.66 -6.96 6.28
CA TYR A 364 -4.02 -8.12 6.88
C TYR A 364 -3.34 -7.82 8.22
N LEU A 365 -2.87 -6.59 8.47
CA LEU A 365 -2.23 -6.23 9.74
C LEU A 365 -3.23 -6.22 10.91
N SER A 366 -4.51 -5.98 10.64
CA SER A 366 -5.55 -6.01 11.68
C SER A 366 -5.78 -7.41 12.27
N PHE A 367 -5.30 -8.47 11.60
CA PHE A 367 -5.40 -9.83 12.14
C PHE A 367 -4.53 -10.08 13.36
N ALA A 368 -3.45 -9.32 13.54
CA ALA A 368 -2.48 -9.56 14.60
C ALA A 368 -2.08 -8.31 15.40
N PHE A 369 -2.58 -7.15 14.99
CA PHE A 369 -2.24 -5.88 15.65
C PHE A 369 -3.44 -4.94 15.69
N PRO A 370 -3.70 -4.28 16.83
CA PRO A 370 -4.74 -3.26 16.96
C PRO A 370 -4.28 -1.97 16.26
N VAL A 371 -4.47 -1.89 14.96
CA VAL A 371 -3.95 -0.79 14.14
C VAL A 371 -4.95 0.36 14.08
N GLY A 372 -4.50 1.58 14.38
CA GLY A 372 -5.28 2.81 14.18
C GLY A 372 -4.97 3.47 12.83
N SER A 373 -5.93 4.20 12.24
CA SER A 373 -5.74 4.95 11.01
C SER A 373 -5.36 6.39 11.33
N GLN A 374 -4.08 6.66 11.58
CA GLN A 374 -3.62 8.04 11.74
C GLN A 374 -2.88 8.53 10.50
N ARG A 375 -3.32 9.66 9.97
CA ARG A 375 -2.59 10.39 8.94
C ARG A 375 -1.44 11.16 9.57
N VAL A 376 -0.21 10.85 9.17
CA VAL A 376 1.01 11.50 9.67
C VAL A 376 1.74 12.19 8.52
N VAL A 377 1.73 13.52 8.52
CA VAL A 377 2.52 14.33 7.59
C VAL A 377 3.81 14.74 8.29
N THR A 378 4.94 14.31 7.75
CA THR A 378 6.26 14.65 8.30
C THR A 378 6.95 15.73 7.47
N TRP A 379 7.81 16.52 8.10
CA TRP A 379 8.59 17.53 7.38
C TRP A 379 9.47 16.93 6.25
N PRO A 380 10.15 15.78 6.42
CA PRO A 380 10.88 15.14 5.34
C PRO A 380 10.03 14.83 4.10
N THR A 381 8.77 14.42 4.28
CA THR A 381 7.83 14.15 3.18
C THR A 381 7.57 15.41 2.36
N VAL A 382 7.31 16.53 3.03
CA VAL A 382 7.10 17.83 2.37
C VAL A 382 8.38 18.27 1.65
N ALA A 383 9.54 18.19 2.33
CA ALA A 383 10.83 18.60 1.78
C ALA A 383 11.21 17.77 0.53
N LEU A 384 10.96 16.46 0.54
CA LEU A 384 11.21 15.58 -0.59
C LEU A 384 10.35 15.97 -1.81
N ALA A 385 9.05 16.18 -1.59
CA ALA A 385 8.12 16.56 -2.65
C ALA A 385 8.46 17.93 -3.26
N VAL A 386 8.74 18.92 -2.41
CA VAL A 386 9.16 20.26 -2.86
C VAL A 386 10.51 20.20 -3.56
N GLY A 387 11.48 19.48 -3.00
CA GLY A 387 12.80 19.30 -3.60
C GLY A 387 12.73 18.66 -4.99
N ALA A 388 11.93 17.61 -5.15
CA ALA A 388 11.72 16.96 -6.45
C ALA A 388 11.05 17.89 -7.47
N GLY A 389 10.04 18.67 -7.07
CA GLY A 389 9.37 19.64 -7.95
C GLY A 389 10.29 20.77 -8.39
N LEU A 390 11.07 21.34 -7.47
CA LEU A 390 12.07 22.37 -7.81
C LEU A 390 13.17 21.78 -8.72
N LEU A 391 13.68 20.60 -8.41
CA LEU A 391 14.68 19.92 -9.23
C LEU A 391 14.16 19.72 -10.67
N ALA A 392 12.92 19.25 -10.83
CA ALA A 392 12.30 19.07 -12.14
C ALA A 392 12.22 20.39 -12.93
N ALA A 393 11.84 21.50 -12.27
CA ALA A 393 11.78 22.81 -12.88
C ALA A 393 13.17 23.30 -13.32
N PHE A 394 14.21 23.13 -12.51
CA PHE A 394 15.58 23.54 -12.84
C PHE A 394 16.22 22.67 -13.94
N VAL A 395 16.05 21.34 -13.87
CA VAL A 395 16.56 20.42 -14.91
C VAL A 395 15.95 20.74 -16.27
N GLY A 396 14.66 21.13 -16.32
CA GLY A 396 14.00 21.57 -17.56
C GLY A 396 14.62 22.81 -18.19
N VAL A 397 15.33 23.63 -17.45
CA VAL A 397 16.01 24.83 -17.94
C VAL A 397 17.45 24.54 -18.40
N LEU A 398 18.03 23.38 -18.04
CA LEU A 398 19.42 23.04 -18.44
C LEU A 398 19.63 23.03 -19.94
N ALA A 399 18.63 22.62 -20.75
CA ALA A 399 18.76 22.58 -22.20
C ALA A 399 18.95 23.99 -22.82
N PRO A 400 18.10 25.00 -22.56
CA PRO A 400 18.33 26.38 -23.01
C PRO A 400 19.58 26.99 -22.39
N LEU A 401 19.92 26.65 -21.15
CA LEU A 401 21.12 27.14 -20.48
C LEU A 401 22.40 26.69 -21.18
N ARG A 402 22.47 25.42 -21.57
CA ARG A 402 23.58 24.86 -22.36
C ARG A 402 23.77 25.61 -23.69
N ASP A 403 22.68 25.95 -24.35
CA ASP A 403 22.74 26.72 -25.62
C ASP A 403 23.30 28.13 -25.40
N ILE A 404 23.03 28.75 -24.26
CA ILE A 404 23.56 30.08 -23.89
C ILE A 404 25.08 30.02 -23.63
N LEU A 405 25.52 28.95 -22.97
CA LEU A 405 26.90 28.78 -22.53
C LEU A 405 27.82 28.32 -23.66
N ALA A 406 27.30 27.51 -24.61
CA ALA A 406 28.13 26.75 -25.54
C ALA A 406 28.48 27.43 -26.87
N ARG A 407 27.82 28.54 -27.35
CA ARG A 407 28.08 29.09 -28.70
C ARG A 407 27.87 30.59 -28.84
N PRO A 408 28.71 31.27 -29.63
CA PRO A 408 28.36 32.51 -30.31
C PRO A 408 27.28 32.23 -31.35
N LEU A 409 26.30 33.12 -31.45
CA LEU A 409 25.15 33.04 -32.34
C LEU A 409 25.57 32.85 -33.83
N ARG A 410 25.71 31.63 -34.25
CA ARG A 410 25.67 31.34 -35.71
C ARG A 410 24.30 30.74 -35.99
N PHE A 411 23.47 31.53 -36.65
CA PHE A 411 22.25 31.07 -37.28
C PHE A 411 22.60 30.00 -38.32
N SER A 412 22.55 28.75 -37.97
CA SER A 412 22.40 27.68 -38.94
C SER A 412 21.00 27.11 -38.76
N ALA A 413 20.09 27.48 -39.61
CA ALA A 413 18.78 26.86 -39.81
C ALA A 413 18.87 25.44 -40.36
N ALA A 414 20.10 24.96 -40.61
CA ALA A 414 20.34 23.56 -40.91
C ALA A 414 20.21 22.76 -39.63
N ALA A 415 19.13 21.98 -39.49
CA ALA A 415 19.05 20.89 -38.55
C ALA A 415 20.22 19.94 -38.84
N GLU A 416 21.37 20.17 -38.14
CA GLU A 416 22.51 19.26 -38.21
C GLU A 416 22.01 17.89 -37.80
N ARG A 417 21.97 16.93 -38.72
CA ARG A 417 21.77 15.52 -38.42
C ARG A 417 22.74 15.16 -37.34
N ALA A 418 22.25 14.62 -36.22
CA ALA A 418 23.08 14.17 -35.11
C ALA A 418 24.23 13.31 -35.68
N PRO A 419 25.50 13.57 -35.29
CA PRO A 419 26.61 12.80 -35.81
C PRO A 419 26.36 11.30 -35.57
N ARG A 420 26.72 10.47 -36.57
CA ARG A 420 26.53 9.01 -36.52
C ARG A 420 27.04 8.41 -35.21
N GLY A 421 28.09 8.93 -34.61
CA GLY A 421 28.61 8.51 -33.32
C GLY A 421 27.62 8.72 -32.16
N TRP A 422 26.80 9.78 -32.17
CA TRP A 422 25.81 10.03 -31.17
C TRP A 422 24.61 9.06 -31.27
N THR A 423 24.23 8.68 -32.49
CA THR A 423 23.17 7.69 -32.69
C THR A 423 23.60 6.30 -32.23
N LEU A 424 24.83 5.88 -32.56
CA LEU A 424 25.42 4.63 -32.08
C LEU A 424 25.59 4.60 -30.56
N PHE A 425 26.03 5.73 -29.96
CA PHE A 425 26.13 5.86 -28.51
C PHE A 425 24.76 5.67 -27.82
N ARG A 426 23.70 6.29 -28.33
CA ARG A 426 22.35 6.12 -27.78
C ARG A 426 21.85 4.67 -27.87
N LEU A 427 22.09 4.01 -29.02
CA LEU A 427 21.73 2.61 -29.20
C LEU A 427 22.49 1.73 -28.20
N ALA A 428 23.79 1.90 -28.10
CA ALA A 428 24.63 1.16 -27.16
C ALA A 428 24.23 1.43 -25.71
N ALA A 429 24.00 2.69 -25.32
CA ALA A 429 23.54 3.04 -23.97
C ALA A 429 22.18 2.43 -23.66
N GLY A 430 21.23 2.45 -24.60
CA GLY A 430 19.91 1.84 -24.42
C GLY A 430 19.97 0.32 -24.25
N THR A 431 20.78 -0.37 -25.07
CA THR A 431 20.96 -1.82 -24.95
C THR A 431 21.70 -2.22 -23.67
N VAL A 432 22.70 -1.45 -23.24
CA VAL A 432 23.41 -1.67 -21.97
C VAL A 432 22.45 -1.48 -20.78
N CYS A 433 21.66 -0.41 -20.77
CA CYS A 433 20.65 -0.21 -19.71
C CYS A 433 19.63 -1.34 -19.68
N LEU A 434 19.19 -1.85 -20.82
CA LEU A 434 18.28 -3.00 -20.89
C LEU A 434 18.93 -4.27 -20.34
N ALA A 435 20.21 -4.50 -20.68
CA ALA A 435 20.98 -5.64 -20.15
C ALA A 435 21.14 -5.55 -18.62
N ILE A 436 21.42 -4.35 -18.08
CA ILE A 436 21.50 -4.13 -16.64
C ILE A 436 20.15 -4.46 -15.98
N THR A 437 19.03 -3.98 -16.57
CA THR A 437 17.70 -4.31 -16.05
C THR A 437 17.47 -5.82 -16.05
N THR A 438 17.86 -6.53 -17.10
CA THR A 438 17.72 -7.98 -17.20
C THR A 438 18.58 -8.70 -16.14
N LEU A 439 19.77 -8.23 -15.89
CA LEU A 439 20.63 -8.77 -14.82
C LEU A 439 20.01 -8.55 -13.44
N ILE A 440 19.45 -7.36 -13.19
CA ILE A 440 18.72 -7.08 -11.93
C ILE A 440 17.52 -8.01 -11.78
N LEU A 441 16.74 -8.21 -12.83
CA LEU A 441 15.58 -9.10 -12.84
C LEU A 441 15.96 -10.54 -12.45
N ILE A 442 17.08 -11.04 -12.96
CA ILE A 442 17.50 -12.43 -12.77
C ILE A 442 18.21 -12.64 -11.43
N PHE A 443 19.12 -11.73 -11.05
CA PHE A 443 20.05 -11.97 -9.93
C PHE A 443 19.69 -11.19 -8.65
N GLN A 444 19.08 -10.01 -8.77
CA GLN A 444 18.80 -9.12 -7.62
C GLN A 444 17.45 -8.40 -7.75
N PRO A 445 16.31 -9.09 -7.74
CA PRO A 445 15.00 -8.47 -7.89
C PRO A 445 14.70 -7.42 -6.81
N GLN A 446 15.34 -7.48 -5.65
CA GLN A 446 15.23 -6.46 -4.59
C GLN A 446 15.70 -5.06 -5.04
N ALA A 447 16.60 -4.98 -6.03
CA ALA A 447 17.05 -3.73 -6.62
C ALA A 447 16.13 -3.20 -7.74
N ALA A 448 14.85 -3.60 -7.76
CA ALA A 448 13.89 -3.23 -8.82
C ALA A 448 13.70 -1.72 -9.00
N ALA A 449 13.92 -0.91 -7.96
CA ALA A 449 13.91 0.56 -8.08
C ALA A 449 14.99 1.04 -9.07
N VAL A 450 16.21 0.52 -8.94
CA VAL A 450 17.33 0.80 -9.87
C VAL A 450 17.03 0.20 -11.26
N GLY A 451 16.48 -1.04 -11.28
CA GLY A 451 16.03 -1.68 -12.51
C GLY A 451 14.98 -0.87 -13.28
N SER A 452 14.03 -0.27 -12.57
CA SER A 452 13.01 0.60 -13.17
C SER A 452 13.61 1.86 -13.77
N PHE A 453 14.58 2.48 -13.08
CA PHE A 453 15.31 3.63 -13.60
C PHE A 453 16.10 3.28 -14.87
N THR A 454 16.85 2.18 -14.87
CA THR A 454 17.61 1.73 -16.04
C THR A 454 16.70 1.34 -17.21
N LEU A 455 15.53 0.75 -16.92
CA LEU A 455 14.53 0.40 -17.93
C LEU A 455 13.95 1.65 -18.61
N ILE A 456 13.62 2.67 -17.84
CA ILE A 456 13.14 3.96 -18.36
C ILE A 456 14.24 4.64 -19.17
N ALA A 457 15.48 4.63 -18.69
CA ALA A 457 16.62 5.16 -19.44
C ALA A 457 16.81 4.42 -20.78
N ALA A 458 16.68 3.09 -20.79
CA ALA A 458 16.68 2.27 -22.00
C ALA A 458 15.55 2.66 -22.95
N MET A 459 14.33 2.79 -22.44
CA MET A 459 13.16 3.22 -23.21
C MET A 459 13.40 4.57 -23.89
N LEU A 460 13.85 5.58 -23.15
CA LEU A 460 14.09 6.92 -23.68
C LEU A 460 15.25 6.95 -24.68
N ALA A 461 16.30 6.15 -24.48
CA ALA A 461 17.43 6.05 -25.41
C ALA A 461 17.04 5.36 -26.72
N LEU A 462 16.23 4.30 -26.66
CA LEU A 462 15.77 3.51 -27.80
C LEU A 462 14.55 4.12 -28.50
N LEU A 463 13.80 5.00 -27.84
CA LEU A 463 12.56 5.60 -28.35
C LEU A 463 12.69 6.20 -29.75
N PRO A 464 13.75 6.97 -30.15
CA PRO A 464 13.84 7.52 -31.48
C PRO A 464 13.92 6.45 -32.58
N PHE A 465 14.60 5.32 -32.31
CA PHE A 465 14.73 4.20 -33.24
C PHE A 465 13.42 3.45 -33.43
N LEU A 466 12.75 3.16 -32.32
CA LEU A 466 11.46 2.47 -32.35
C LEU A 466 10.38 3.34 -32.98
N PHE A 467 10.40 4.66 -32.72
CA PHE A 467 9.50 5.62 -33.30
C PHE A 467 9.66 5.69 -34.82
N ASP A 468 10.90 5.81 -35.30
CA ASP A 468 11.22 5.83 -36.76
C ASP A 468 10.77 4.52 -37.42
N GLY A 469 10.94 3.38 -36.75
CA GLY A 469 10.47 2.07 -37.23
C GLY A 469 8.95 2.01 -37.38
N ILE A 470 8.22 2.51 -36.38
CA ILE A 470 6.74 2.54 -36.42
C ILE A 470 6.25 3.48 -37.52
N VAL A 471 6.81 4.69 -37.62
CA VAL A 471 6.46 5.66 -38.68
C VAL A 471 6.76 5.08 -40.06
N ALA A 472 7.88 4.38 -40.24
CA ALA A 472 8.21 3.68 -41.49
C ALA A 472 7.19 2.54 -41.79
N GLY A 473 6.72 1.83 -40.77
CA GLY A 473 5.64 0.86 -40.89
C GLY A 473 4.34 1.48 -41.41
N PHE A 474 3.92 2.61 -40.82
CA PHE A 474 2.75 3.35 -41.27
C PHE A 474 2.91 3.87 -42.71
N LYS A 475 4.10 4.30 -43.09
CA LYS A 475 4.40 4.72 -44.47
C LYS A 475 4.29 3.56 -45.47
N ARG A 476 4.70 2.36 -45.08
CA ARG A 476 4.50 1.17 -45.92
C ARG A 476 3.00 0.84 -46.08
N LEU A 477 2.25 0.90 -44.99
CA LEU A 477 0.81 0.65 -44.98
C LEU A 477 0.03 1.70 -45.77
N GLN A 478 0.48 2.98 -45.73
CA GLN A 478 -0.09 4.09 -46.51
C GLN A 478 -0.09 3.86 -48.04
N ARG A 479 0.87 3.10 -48.55
CA ARG A 479 0.91 2.76 -49.98
C ARG A 479 -0.34 2.04 -50.47
N HIS A 480 -1.14 1.49 -49.56
CA HIS A 480 -2.43 0.84 -49.81
C HIS A 480 -3.62 1.82 -49.64
N PHE A 481 -3.43 2.97 -49.02
CA PHE A 481 -4.46 3.98 -48.76
C PHE A 481 -4.05 5.35 -49.31
N HIS A 482 -4.62 5.76 -50.41
CA HIS A 482 -4.26 6.97 -51.14
C HIS A 482 -4.93 8.27 -50.64
N ALA A 483 -5.15 8.42 -49.33
CA ALA A 483 -5.80 9.60 -48.77
C ALA A 483 -4.78 10.76 -48.61
N ALA A 484 -5.07 11.91 -49.21
CA ALA A 484 -4.19 13.08 -49.13
C ALA A 484 -3.90 13.55 -47.69
N SER A 485 -4.84 13.36 -46.76
CA SER A 485 -4.66 13.69 -45.35
C SER A 485 -3.57 12.82 -44.66
N THR A 486 -3.48 11.55 -45.03
CA THR A 486 -2.48 10.62 -44.44
C THR A 486 -1.08 10.90 -45.00
N VAL A 487 -0.99 11.25 -46.30
CA VAL A 487 0.28 11.69 -46.95
C VAL A 487 0.81 12.90 -46.21
N LEU A 488 -0.02 13.96 -46.11
CA LEU A 488 0.37 15.20 -45.44
C LEU A 488 0.85 14.99 -44.02
N ALA A 489 0.15 14.15 -43.25
CA ALA A 489 0.48 13.86 -41.85
C ALA A 489 1.82 13.13 -41.71
N LEU A 490 2.09 12.12 -42.53
CA LEU A 490 3.34 11.34 -42.47
C LEU A 490 4.56 12.10 -42.96
N GLU A 491 4.41 12.97 -43.99
CA GLU A 491 5.46 13.90 -44.42
C GLU A 491 5.81 14.88 -43.30
N GLU A 492 4.83 15.43 -42.59
CA GLU A 492 5.01 16.34 -41.46
C GLU A 492 5.78 15.67 -40.30
N LEU A 493 5.52 14.37 -40.00
CA LEU A 493 6.22 13.61 -38.97
C LEU A 493 7.69 13.35 -39.29
N GLN A 494 8.07 13.35 -40.55
CA GLN A 494 9.45 13.13 -41.01
C GLN A 494 10.27 14.42 -41.17
N ASP A 495 9.60 15.60 -41.15
CA ASP A 495 10.30 16.88 -41.24
C ASP A 495 11.27 17.08 -40.08
N PRO A 496 12.55 17.31 -40.30
CA PRO A 496 13.56 17.49 -39.24
C PRO A 496 13.21 18.57 -38.21
N LEU A 497 12.46 19.61 -38.60
CA LEU A 497 12.05 20.71 -37.73
C LEU A 497 10.95 20.29 -36.72
N THR A 498 10.09 19.35 -37.11
CA THR A 498 8.97 18.86 -36.29
C THR A 498 9.34 17.62 -35.51
N ARG A 499 10.35 16.84 -36.00
CA ARG A 499 10.74 15.55 -35.41
C ARG A 499 11.06 15.59 -33.90
N VAL A 500 11.82 16.60 -33.44
CA VAL A 500 12.15 16.74 -32.00
C VAL A 500 10.91 16.88 -31.16
N ARG A 501 9.92 17.63 -31.63
CA ARG A 501 8.64 17.82 -30.98
C ARG A 501 7.78 16.54 -30.98
N SER A 502 7.74 15.86 -32.13
CA SER A 502 7.04 14.57 -32.28
C SER A 502 7.62 13.51 -31.36
N LEU A 503 8.95 13.45 -31.24
CA LEU A 503 9.63 12.57 -30.27
C LEU A 503 9.30 12.93 -28.81
N ALA A 504 9.19 14.22 -28.47
CA ALA A 504 8.80 14.63 -27.13
C ALA A 504 7.37 14.20 -26.78
N VAL A 505 6.43 14.30 -27.76
CA VAL A 505 5.06 13.80 -27.58
C VAL A 505 5.03 12.28 -27.43
N ALA A 506 5.76 11.56 -28.30
CA ALA A 506 5.86 10.11 -28.21
C ALA A 506 6.49 9.66 -26.89
N ALA A 507 7.51 10.40 -26.41
CA ALA A 507 8.11 10.15 -25.08
C ALA A 507 7.10 10.32 -23.95
N THR A 508 6.27 11.38 -23.98
CA THR A 508 5.20 11.56 -22.97
C THR A 508 4.25 10.37 -22.97
N GLY A 509 3.81 9.93 -24.16
CA GLY A 509 2.93 8.76 -24.28
C GLY A 509 3.58 7.47 -23.81
N ALA A 510 4.85 7.28 -24.14
CA ALA A 510 5.61 6.12 -23.70
C ALA A 510 5.75 6.09 -22.17
N ILE A 511 6.13 7.21 -21.55
CA ILE A 511 6.24 7.32 -20.08
C ILE A 511 4.90 7.09 -19.39
N ALA A 512 3.84 7.69 -19.95
CA ALA A 512 2.48 7.58 -19.44
C ALA A 512 2.01 6.12 -19.37
N VAL A 513 2.10 5.43 -20.50
CA VAL A 513 1.64 4.04 -20.61
C VAL A 513 2.60 3.09 -19.89
N PHE A 514 3.91 3.34 -19.91
CA PHE A 514 4.87 2.57 -19.14
C PHE A 514 4.51 2.53 -17.66
N GLY A 515 4.31 3.72 -17.04
CA GLY A 515 3.98 3.79 -15.61
C GLY A 515 2.66 3.09 -15.29
N SER A 516 1.63 3.34 -16.09
CA SER A 516 0.32 2.70 -15.92
C SER A 516 0.40 1.17 -16.04
N VAL A 517 1.04 0.64 -17.08
CA VAL A 517 1.12 -0.81 -17.35
C VAL A 517 2.00 -1.50 -16.31
N ALA A 518 3.16 -0.93 -15.96
CA ALA A 518 4.07 -1.53 -15.01
C ALA A 518 3.44 -1.62 -13.61
N ILE A 519 2.80 -0.54 -13.13
CA ILE A 519 2.19 -0.50 -11.81
C ILE A 519 0.92 -1.35 -11.77
N SER A 520 -0.04 -1.12 -12.69
CA SER A 520 -1.30 -1.87 -12.69
C SER A 520 -1.09 -3.36 -12.93
N GLY A 521 -0.16 -3.70 -13.83
CA GLY A 521 0.15 -5.10 -14.13
C GLY A 521 0.81 -5.83 -12.94
N ALA A 522 1.73 -5.18 -12.24
CA ALA A 522 2.34 -5.76 -11.04
C ALA A 522 1.33 -5.91 -9.90
N GLN A 523 0.44 -4.93 -9.73
CA GLN A 523 -0.66 -4.98 -8.78
C GLN A 523 -1.63 -6.12 -9.07
N ASP A 524 -2.04 -6.31 -10.33
CA ASP A 524 -2.93 -7.40 -10.72
C ASP A 524 -2.27 -8.77 -10.50
N ASN A 525 -0.97 -8.91 -10.76
CA ASN A 525 -0.23 -10.12 -10.47
C ASN A 525 -0.20 -10.42 -8.96
N LEU A 526 0.03 -9.41 -8.13
CA LEU A 526 -0.03 -9.53 -6.68
C LEU A 526 -1.44 -9.92 -6.21
N GLN A 527 -2.48 -9.26 -6.73
CA GLN A 527 -3.88 -9.57 -6.41
C GLN A 527 -4.24 -11.01 -6.82
N ASN A 528 -3.77 -11.47 -7.99
CA ASN A 528 -4.00 -12.83 -8.44
C ASN A 528 -3.27 -13.86 -7.56
N GLY A 529 -2.06 -13.54 -7.10
CA GLY A 529 -1.33 -14.34 -6.13
C GLY A 529 -2.10 -14.48 -4.81
N LEU A 530 -2.58 -13.36 -4.26
CA LEU A 530 -3.40 -13.34 -3.04
C LEU A 530 -4.74 -14.08 -3.22
N ASN A 531 -5.41 -13.88 -4.35
CA ASN A 531 -6.65 -14.58 -4.67
C ASN A 531 -6.44 -16.10 -4.76
N ARG A 532 -5.33 -16.52 -5.36
CA ARG A 532 -4.97 -17.94 -5.45
C ARG A 532 -4.68 -18.52 -4.07
N THR A 533 -3.91 -17.80 -3.25
CA THR A 533 -3.64 -18.20 -1.85
C THR A 533 -4.95 -18.32 -1.06
N ALA A 534 -5.85 -17.34 -1.18
CA ALA A 534 -7.16 -17.38 -0.53
C ALA A 534 -8.00 -18.59 -0.98
N TYR A 535 -8.01 -18.89 -2.30
CA TYR A 535 -8.66 -20.07 -2.82
C TYR A 535 -8.07 -21.36 -2.25
N GLU A 536 -6.77 -21.55 -2.36
CA GLU A 536 -6.08 -22.77 -1.97
C GLU A 536 -6.22 -23.08 -0.47
N TRP A 537 -6.09 -22.10 0.43
CA TRP A 537 -6.26 -22.32 1.87
C TRP A 537 -7.71 -22.56 2.32
N ASN A 538 -8.69 -22.01 1.61
CA ASN A 538 -10.08 -22.13 2.05
C ASN A 538 -10.79 -23.34 1.44
N HIS A 539 -10.37 -23.82 0.24
CA HIS A 539 -11.01 -24.96 -0.46
C HIS A 539 -10.44 -26.32 -0.07
N VAL A 540 -9.72 -26.42 1.05
CA VAL A 540 -9.26 -27.72 1.59
C VAL A 540 -10.39 -28.54 2.23
N THR A 541 -11.57 -27.94 2.44
CA THR A 541 -12.77 -28.55 3.05
C THR A 541 -14.03 -27.86 2.52
N ASP A 542 -15.20 -28.51 2.67
CA ASP A 542 -16.49 -27.97 2.17
C ASP A 542 -17.01 -26.85 3.07
N LEU A 543 -16.99 -27.06 4.39
CA LEU A 543 -17.49 -26.11 5.38
C LEU A 543 -16.46 -25.85 6.48
N TRP A 544 -16.41 -24.61 6.91
CA TRP A 544 -15.63 -24.14 8.02
C TRP A 544 -16.53 -23.71 9.18
N VAL A 545 -16.20 -24.13 10.39
CA VAL A 545 -16.81 -23.63 11.63
C VAL A 545 -15.74 -22.92 12.42
N SER A 546 -15.94 -21.65 12.69
CA SER A 546 -15.01 -20.79 13.44
C SER A 546 -15.77 -19.76 14.27
N PRO A 547 -15.16 -19.12 15.27
CA PRO A 547 -15.79 -18.02 15.99
C PRO A 547 -16.33 -16.95 15.03
N SER A 548 -17.55 -16.50 15.27
CA SER A 548 -18.18 -15.49 14.43
C SER A 548 -17.56 -14.13 14.71
N GLY A 549 -16.70 -13.65 13.83
CA GLY A 549 -16.09 -12.33 13.88
C GLY A 549 -15.80 -11.86 12.45
N VAL A 550 -15.73 -10.55 12.26
CA VAL A 550 -15.53 -10.00 10.91
C VAL A 550 -14.18 -10.42 10.34
N ASP A 551 -13.16 -10.63 11.19
CA ASP A 551 -11.78 -10.70 10.77
C ASP A 551 -11.07 -12.04 11.07
N ASN A 552 -11.77 -13.05 11.59
CA ASN A 552 -11.15 -14.34 11.94
C ASN A 552 -10.90 -15.27 10.73
N THR A 553 -10.42 -14.71 9.63
CA THR A 553 -10.10 -15.50 8.42
C THR A 553 -8.87 -16.39 8.59
N LEU A 554 -7.94 -16.04 9.50
CA LEU A 554 -6.75 -16.83 9.81
C LEU A 554 -7.02 -17.96 10.82
N ALA A 555 -8.22 -18.02 11.41
CA ALA A 555 -8.62 -19.02 12.41
C ALA A 555 -7.61 -19.11 13.58
N THR A 556 -7.37 -17.98 14.25
CA THR A 556 -6.41 -17.88 15.36
C THR A 556 -7.07 -17.87 16.73
N THR A 557 -8.37 -17.62 16.80
CA THR A 557 -9.15 -17.50 18.04
C THR A 557 -9.59 -18.88 18.55
N PRO A 558 -9.14 -19.32 19.74
CA PRO A 558 -9.44 -20.65 20.24
C PRO A 558 -10.89 -20.78 20.75
N PHE A 559 -11.46 -21.99 20.64
CA PHE A 559 -12.71 -22.39 21.27
C PHE A 559 -12.67 -23.88 21.67
N PRO A 560 -13.56 -24.35 22.58
CA PRO A 560 -13.54 -25.72 23.07
C PRO A 560 -13.72 -26.77 21.96
N ALA A 561 -12.79 -27.72 21.83
CA ALA A 561 -12.85 -28.79 20.84
C ALA A 561 -14.01 -29.77 21.04
N SER A 562 -14.64 -29.77 22.23
CA SER A 562 -15.84 -30.59 22.52
C SER A 562 -17.01 -30.32 21.56
N VAL A 563 -17.03 -29.18 20.89
CA VAL A 563 -17.98 -28.87 19.81
C VAL A 563 -17.88 -29.85 18.66
N ALA A 564 -16.67 -30.30 18.30
CA ALA A 564 -16.47 -31.28 17.23
C ALA A 564 -17.23 -32.60 17.52
N ALA A 565 -17.22 -33.08 18.77
CA ALA A 565 -17.89 -34.31 19.14
C ALA A 565 -19.40 -34.31 18.90
N LYS A 566 -20.05 -33.13 18.98
CA LYS A 566 -21.47 -32.98 18.65
C LYS A 566 -21.74 -33.09 17.16
N LEU A 567 -20.77 -32.69 16.32
CA LEU A 567 -20.94 -32.65 14.88
C LEU A 567 -20.59 -33.99 14.22
N THR A 568 -19.65 -34.77 14.80
CA THR A 568 -19.24 -36.06 14.26
C THR A 568 -20.36 -37.09 14.20
N GLN A 569 -21.43 -36.87 14.97
CA GLN A 569 -22.60 -37.79 15.00
C GLN A 569 -23.67 -37.43 13.96
N LEU A 570 -23.51 -36.34 13.20
CA LEU A 570 -24.53 -35.89 12.27
C LEU A 570 -24.50 -36.75 10.98
N PRO A 571 -25.67 -37.22 10.55
CA PRO A 571 -25.76 -37.89 9.24
C PRO A 571 -25.49 -36.87 8.12
N GLY A 572 -24.77 -37.26 7.10
CA GLY A 572 -24.45 -36.40 5.96
C GLY A 572 -23.09 -35.71 6.06
N LEU A 573 -22.34 -35.88 7.16
CA LEU A 573 -20.96 -35.47 7.27
C LEU A 573 -20.04 -36.68 7.04
N ARG A 574 -19.00 -36.50 6.17
CA ARG A 574 -17.96 -37.48 5.93
C ARG A 574 -16.89 -37.43 7.00
N SER A 575 -16.46 -36.23 7.34
CA SER A 575 -15.44 -36.00 8.34
C SER A 575 -15.63 -34.66 9.06
N VAL A 576 -15.20 -34.61 10.33
CA VAL A 576 -15.10 -33.39 11.12
C VAL A 576 -13.68 -33.34 11.70
N GLY A 577 -12.86 -32.48 11.17
CA GLY A 577 -11.48 -32.33 11.57
C GLY A 577 -11.25 -31.10 12.47
N ILE A 578 -10.41 -31.24 13.49
CA ILE A 578 -10.02 -30.15 14.37
C ILE A 578 -8.84 -29.42 13.77
N TYR A 579 -9.06 -28.17 13.35
CA TYR A 579 -8.05 -27.26 12.89
C TYR A 579 -7.60 -26.37 14.04
N ARG A 580 -6.28 -26.14 14.13
CA ARG A 580 -5.67 -25.27 15.13
C ARG A 580 -4.81 -24.21 14.46
N GLY A 581 -4.83 -23.00 15.00
CA GLY A 581 -4.02 -21.91 14.51
C GLY A 581 -3.81 -20.87 15.60
N SER A 582 -2.66 -20.23 15.57
CA SER A 582 -2.35 -19.11 16.46
C SER A 582 -1.22 -18.27 15.87
N PHE A 583 -1.04 -17.10 16.44
CA PHE A 583 0.22 -16.37 16.24
C PHE A 583 1.27 -16.83 17.25
N LEU A 584 2.53 -16.79 16.84
CA LEU A 584 3.70 -17.08 17.66
C LEU A 584 4.81 -16.11 17.32
N ASP A 585 5.42 -15.51 18.34
CA ASP A 585 6.55 -14.62 18.15
C ASP A 585 7.84 -15.44 18.05
N VAL A 586 8.52 -15.35 16.92
CA VAL A 586 9.80 -16.03 16.61
C VAL A 586 10.81 -14.94 16.21
N GLY A 587 11.79 -14.68 17.07
CA GLY A 587 12.67 -13.52 16.89
C GLY A 587 11.88 -12.21 16.93
N ASP A 588 12.05 -11.38 15.92
CA ASP A 588 11.34 -10.12 15.73
C ASP A 588 10.09 -10.22 14.84
N ARG A 589 9.58 -11.43 14.61
CA ARG A 589 8.43 -11.71 13.73
C ARG A 589 7.30 -12.38 14.47
N ARG A 590 6.08 -11.91 14.22
CA ARG A 590 4.84 -12.59 14.63
C ARG A 590 4.40 -13.52 13.50
N VAL A 591 4.74 -14.81 13.62
CA VAL A 591 4.44 -15.81 12.58
C VAL A 591 3.07 -16.44 12.79
N TRP A 592 2.43 -16.83 11.70
CA TRP A 592 1.17 -17.57 11.74
C TRP A 592 1.45 -19.07 11.75
N VAL A 593 1.04 -19.75 12.81
CA VAL A 593 1.13 -21.21 12.93
C VAL A 593 -0.18 -21.83 12.48
N ILE A 594 -0.10 -22.72 11.51
CA ILE A 594 -1.22 -23.43 10.90
C ILE A 594 -1.09 -24.89 11.23
N ALA A 595 -2.13 -25.48 11.79
CA ALA A 595 -2.15 -26.89 12.16
C ALA A 595 -3.45 -27.57 11.70
N PRO A 596 -3.51 -28.01 10.43
CA PRO A 596 -4.65 -28.74 9.87
C PRO A 596 -4.82 -30.11 10.53
N PRO A 597 -6.03 -30.69 10.50
CA PRO A 597 -6.24 -32.07 10.93
C PRO A 597 -5.32 -33.03 10.21
N ARG A 598 -4.72 -33.98 10.94
CA ARG A 598 -3.75 -34.93 10.38
C ARG A 598 -4.29 -35.75 9.22
N ASP A 599 -5.59 -36.05 9.27
CA ASP A 599 -6.26 -36.89 8.30
C ASP A 599 -6.85 -36.10 7.12
N SER A 600 -6.61 -34.79 7.06
CA SER A 600 -7.00 -33.95 5.93
C SER A 600 -6.40 -34.46 4.63
N ALA A 601 -7.16 -34.36 3.55
CA ALA A 601 -6.69 -34.74 2.19
C ALA A 601 -5.43 -33.96 1.83
N GLU A 602 -5.42 -32.67 2.10
CA GLU A 602 -4.31 -31.75 1.88
C GLU A 602 -3.92 -31.04 3.19
N LEU A 603 -2.70 -31.30 3.67
CA LEU A 603 -2.12 -30.61 4.83
C LEU A 603 -1.50 -29.27 4.43
N ILE A 604 -1.02 -29.21 3.20
CA ILE A 604 -0.53 -28.01 2.53
C ILE A 604 -1.11 -28.00 1.13
N PRO A 605 -1.72 -26.89 0.69
CA PRO A 605 -2.11 -26.74 -0.69
C PRO A 605 -0.92 -26.76 -1.65
N PRO A 606 -1.05 -27.39 -2.82
CA PRO A 606 0.09 -27.58 -3.75
C PRO A 606 0.78 -26.29 -4.17
N GLY A 607 0.04 -25.21 -4.38
CA GLY A 607 0.59 -23.91 -4.77
C GLY A 607 1.31 -23.17 -3.64
N GLN A 608 1.19 -23.66 -2.41
CA GLN A 608 1.84 -23.03 -1.23
C GLN A 608 3.19 -23.66 -0.88
N LEU A 609 3.55 -24.83 -1.41
CA LEU A 609 4.88 -25.42 -1.25
C LEU A 609 5.81 -24.85 -2.33
N SER A 610 6.82 -24.07 -1.90
CA SER A 610 7.76 -23.41 -2.81
C SER A 610 9.01 -24.27 -3.09
N VAL A 611 9.52 -24.97 -2.06
CA VAL A 611 10.68 -25.84 -2.20
C VAL A 611 10.43 -27.16 -1.50
N GLY A 612 10.67 -28.24 -2.21
CA GLY A 612 10.52 -29.61 -1.70
C GLY A 612 9.59 -30.46 -2.56
N ASN A 613 9.46 -31.71 -2.17
CA ASN A 613 8.55 -32.65 -2.84
C ASN A 613 7.23 -32.71 -2.06
N MET A 614 6.11 -32.43 -2.71
CA MET A 614 4.79 -32.35 -2.08
C MET A 614 4.38 -33.64 -1.38
N THR A 615 4.59 -34.79 -2.04
CA THR A 615 4.23 -36.08 -1.47
C THR A 615 5.06 -36.41 -0.22
N GLN A 616 6.35 -36.09 -0.25
CA GLN A 616 7.23 -36.29 0.91
C GLN A 616 6.91 -35.33 2.05
N ALA A 617 6.67 -34.06 1.73
CA ALA A 617 6.30 -33.05 2.72
C ALA A 617 4.99 -33.41 3.43
N SER A 618 3.94 -33.78 2.66
CA SER A 618 2.66 -34.22 3.21
C SER A 618 2.77 -35.49 4.05
N THR A 619 3.54 -36.48 3.60
CA THR A 619 3.78 -37.73 4.38
C THR A 619 4.51 -37.44 5.67
N ARG A 620 5.54 -36.58 5.66
CA ARG A 620 6.29 -36.16 6.84
C ARG A 620 5.42 -35.39 7.82
N LEU A 621 4.60 -34.45 7.34
CA LEU A 621 3.65 -33.69 8.18
C LEU A 621 2.59 -34.59 8.83
N ARG A 622 2.14 -35.65 8.17
CA ARG A 622 1.26 -36.65 8.80
C ARG A 622 1.97 -37.42 9.91
N GLY A 623 3.31 -37.52 9.86
CA GLY A 623 4.15 -38.01 10.95
C GLY A 623 4.25 -37.00 12.08
N HIS A 624 4.97 -37.36 13.12
CA HIS A 624 5.24 -36.48 14.27
C HIS A 624 6.58 -35.74 14.13
N GLY A 625 6.64 -34.52 14.65
CA GLY A 625 7.87 -33.76 14.75
C GLY A 625 8.39 -33.18 13.42
N TRP A 626 7.52 -32.97 12.44
CA TRP A 626 7.84 -32.34 11.18
C TRP A 626 7.06 -31.03 10.99
N ALA A 627 7.72 -30.06 10.38
CA ALA A 627 7.11 -28.78 10.05
C ALA A 627 7.45 -28.36 8.62
N VAL A 628 6.58 -27.59 8.00
CA VAL A 628 6.92 -26.82 6.80
C VAL A 628 6.94 -25.36 7.22
N VAL A 629 7.96 -24.63 6.79
CA VAL A 629 8.24 -23.26 7.22
C VAL A 629 8.31 -22.38 5.98
N SER A 630 7.83 -21.14 6.06
CA SER A 630 7.96 -20.21 4.94
C SER A 630 9.43 -19.86 4.65
N GLU A 631 9.73 -19.57 3.38
CA GLU A 631 11.08 -19.20 2.94
C GLU A 631 11.67 -18.06 3.76
N ALA A 632 10.84 -17.06 4.12
CA ALA A 632 11.27 -15.91 4.89
C ALA A 632 11.84 -16.31 6.27
N ILE A 633 11.15 -17.23 6.97
CA ILE A 633 11.60 -17.74 8.28
C ILE A 633 12.80 -18.67 8.12
N ALA A 634 12.78 -19.55 7.12
CA ALA A 634 13.87 -20.48 6.88
C ALA A 634 15.19 -19.76 6.56
N HIS A 635 15.11 -18.70 5.76
CA HIS A 635 16.27 -17.86 5.44
C HIS A 635 16.84 -17.16 6.66
N GLU A 636 16.00 -16.61 7.53
CA GLU A 636 16.43 -15.92 8.75
C GLU A 636 17.07 -16.88 9.77
N LEU A 637 16.48 -18.05 9.96
CA LEU A 637 16.98 -19.07 10.87
C LEU A 637 18.06 -19.97 10.23
N HIS A 638 18.44 -19.70 8.96
CA HIS A 638 19.43 -20.47 8.18
C HIS A 638 19.12 -21.98 8.13
N LEU A 639 17.82 -22.32 7.96
CA LEU A 639 17.35 -23.71 7.99
C LEU A 639 17.34 -24.34 6.60
N HIS A 640 17.78 -25.60 6.53
CA HIS A 640 17.74 -26.45 5.34
C HIS A 640 16.77 -27.62 5.54
N ILE A 641 16.22 -28.16 4.43
CA ILE A 641 15.29 -29.29 4.49
C ILE A 641 15.97 -30.48 5.16
N GLY A 642 15.32 -31.04 6.19
CA GLY A 642 15.82 -32.13 7.02
C GLY A 642 16.49 -31.70 8.33
N GLU A 643 16.86 -30.43 8.47
CA GLU A 643 17.43 -29.89 9.73
C GLU A 643 16.38 -29.76 10.82
N SER A 644 16.87 -29.77 12.06
CA SER A 644 16.02 -29.63 13.25
C SER A 644 16.11 -28.24 13.83
N PHE A 645 14.96 -27.66 14.21
CA PHE A 645 14.87 -26.40 14.94
C PHE A 645 13.92 -26.54 16.13
N THR A 646 14.04 -25.64 17.11
CA THR A 646 13.14 -25.61 18.25
C THR A 646 12.12 -24.49 18.07
N LEU A 647 10.84 -24.85 18.04
CA LEU A 647 9.76 -23.88 18.02
C LEU A 647 9.59 -23.31 19.44
N PRO A 648 9.60 -21.96 19.62
CA PRO A 648 9.44 -21.32 20.92
C PRO A 648 7.96 -21.26 21.35
N SER A 649 7.26 -22.40 21.20
CA SER A 649 5.89 -22.61 21.69
C SER A 649 5.82 -22.58 23.22
N PRO A 650 4.62 -22.56 23.85
CA PRO A 650 4.47 -22.67 25.31
C PRO A 650 5.26 -23.85 25.90
N TYR A 651 5.24 -24.99 25.22
CA TYR A 651 6.14 -26.13 25.50
C TYR A 651 7.13 -26.27 24.36
N PRO A 652 8.36 -25.75 24.51
CA PRO A 652 9.35 -25.73 23.43
C PRO A 652 9.55 -27.12 22.81
N THR A 653 9.24 -27.23 21.54
CA THR A 653 9.20 -28.52 20.83
C THR A 653 10.14 -28.51 19.64
N LYS A 654 10.89 -29.60 19.45
CA LYS A 654 11.79 -29.78 18.31
C LYS A 654 11.03 -30.30 17.10
N PHE A 655 11.23 -29.65 15.98
CA PHE A 655 10.70 -30.04 14.68
C PHE A 655 11.83 -30.21 13.66
N ARG A 656 11.58 -31.02 12.65
CA ARG A 656 12.43 -31.13 11.45
C ARG A 656 11.75 -30.47 10.28
N LEU A 657 12.53 -29.82 9.43
CA LEU A 657 12.02 -29.13 8.26
C LEU A 657 11.68 -30.13 7.15
N ALA A 658 10.41 -30.20 6.76
CA ALA A 658 9.91 -31.09 5.70
C ALA A 658 9.97 -30.48 4.31
N GLY A 659 9.84 -29.15 4.20
CA GLY A 659 9.83 -28.37 2.99
C GLY A 659 9.69 -26.89 3.28
N LEU A 660 9.80 -26.04 2.26
CA LEU A 660 9.58 -24.60 2.38
C LEU A 660 8.26 -24.23 1.74
N SER A 661 7.54 -23.30 2.36
CA SER A 661 6.28 -22.75 1.82
C SER A 661 6.40 -21.28 1.45
N THR A 662 5.41 -20.79 0.73
CA THR A 662 5.14 -19.37 0.60
C THR A 662 4.75 -18.80 1.97
N ASN A 663 4.58 -17.47 2.06
CA ASN A 663 4.12 -16.84 3.30
C ASN A 663 2.61 -17.03 3.60
N GLY A 664 1.89 -17.82 2.80
CA GLY A 664 0.50 -18.21 3.07
C GLY A 664 -0.50 -17.05 3.21
N GLY A 665 -0.17 -15.86 2.72
CA GLY A 665 -0.98 -14.66 2.90
C GLY A 665 -0.62 -13.82 4.13
N TRP A 666 0.34 -14.26 4.95
CA TRP A 666 0.86 -13.56 6.11
C TRP A 666 2.35 -13.21 5.93
N PRO A 667 2.70 -11.96 5.58
CA PRO A 667 4.08 -11.58 5.21
C PRO A 667 5.16 -11.93 6.23
N PRO A 668 4.97 -11.83 7.56
CA PRO A 668 5.99 -12.24 8.53
C PRO A 668 6.38 -13.71 8.45
N GLY A 669 5.52 -14.57 7.90
CA GLY A 669 5.80 -15.97 7.64
C GLY A 669 4.80 -16.93 8.27
N VAL A 670 4.83 -18.16 7.79
CA VAL A 670 3.93 -19.26 8.17
C VAL A 670 4.74 -20.47 8.60
N ILE A 671 4.24 -21.15 9.61
CA ILE A 671 4.73 -22.47 10.03
C ILE A 671 3.55 -23.44 10.00
N VAL A 672 3.66 -24.51 9.22
CA VAL A 672 2.63 -25.55 9.12
C VAL A 672 3.10 -26.80 9.85
N ILE A 673 2.31 -27.23 10.81
CA ILE A 673 2.50 -28.49 11.57
C ILE A 673 1.17 -29.25 11.57
N ASN A 674 1.12 -30.47 12.04
CA ASN A 674 -0.17 -31.14 12.19
C ASN A 674 -0.86 -30.76 13.53
N ALA A 675 -2.18 -30.89 13.59
CA ALA A 675 -2.97 -30.49 14.75
C ALA A 675 -2.62 -31.24 16.05
N GLN A 676 -2.07 -32.47 15.99
CA GLN A 676 -1.67 -33.22 17.19
C GLN A 676 -0.35 -32.72 17.74
N ASP A 677 0.59 -32.36 16.86
CA ASP A 677 1.85 -31.76 17.26
C ASP A 677 1.64 -30.36 17.84
N TYR A 678 0.69 -29.60 17.28
CA TYR A 678 0.23 -28.34 17.87
C TYR A 678 -0.29 -28.53 19.29
N ALA A 679 -1.24 -29.47 19.48
CA ALA A 679 -1.83 -29.71 20.81
C ALA A 679 -0.75 -30.00 21.86
N ARG A 680 0.28 -30.77 21.52
CA ARG A 680 1.42 -31.05 22.42
C ARG A 680 2.29 -29.82 22.68
N ALA A 681 2.60 -29.05 21.62
CA ALA A 681 3.46 -27.87 21.71
C ALA A 681 2.78 -26.71 22.45
N TRP A 682 1.46 -26.60 22.40
CA TRP A 682 0.68 -25.58 23.13
C TRP A 682 0.12 -26.11 24.45
N GLY A 683 0.10 -27.43 24.67
CA GLY A 683 -0.49 -28.03 25.86
C GLY A 683 -2.02 -27.80 25.94
N SER A 684 -2.66 -27.66 24.78
CA SER A 684 -4.06 -27.28 24.65
C SER A 684 -4.80 -28.13 23.63
N ASP A 685 -5.98 -28.57 23.98
CA ASP A 685 -6.87 -29.29 23.06
C ASP A 685 -7.86 -28.37 22.34
N ALA A 686 -7.79 -27.04 22.56
CA ALA A 686 -8.68 -26.08 21.93
C ALA A 686 -8.60 -26.16 20.40
N ALA A 687 -9.72 -25.92 19.73
CA ALA A 687 -9.83 -25.77 18.28
C ALA A 687 -9.83 -24.29 17.94
N SER A 688 -9.30 -23.91 16.78
CA SER A 688 -9.47 -22.56 16.23
C SER A 688 -10.45 -22.54 15.06
N ALA A 689 -10.63 -23.67 14.40
CA ALA A 689 -11.70 -23.94 13.44
C ALA A 689 -12.01 -25.43 13.37
N LEU A 690 -13.15 -25.79 12.77
CA LEU A 690 -13.43 -27.16 12.37
C LEU A 690 -13.55 -27.23 10.85
N ASN A 691 -12.89 -28.19 10.27
CA ASN A 691 -12.97 -28.52 8.87
C ASN A 691 -14.02 -29.64 8.71
N ILE A 692 -15.02 -29.40 7.90
CA ILE A 692 -16.11 -30.34 7.70
C ILE A 692 -16.22 -30.71 6.23
N ASP A 693 -16.08 -31.98 5.93
CA ASP A 693 -16.34 -32.52 4.61
C ASP A 693 -17.70 -33.20 4.59
N LEU A 694 -18.47 -32.99 3.54
CA LEU A 694 -19.80 -33.56 3.38
C LEU A 694 -19.70 -34.96 2.78
N ALA A 695 -20.67 -35.80 3.10
CA ALA A 695 -20.81 -37.09 2.48
C ALA A 695 -21.24 -36.95 0.99
N ALA A 696 -20.85 -37.90 0.14
CA ALA A 696 -21.20 -37.87 -1.28
C ALA A 696 -22.72 -37.77 -1.47
N GLY A 697 -23.17 -36.81 -2.27
CA GLY A 697 -24.60 -36.59 -2.55
C GLY A 697 -25.32 -35.63 -1.61
N VAL A 698 -24.70 -35.14 -0.55
CA VAL A 698 -25.28 -34.12 0.33
C VAL A 698 -25.05 -32.74 -0.27
N ALA A 699 -26.14 -31.97 -0.44
CA ALA A 699 -26.01 -30.61 -0.94
C ALA A 699 -25.37 -29.69 0.12
N LEU A 700 -24.49 -28.77 -0.33
CA LEU A 700 -23.75 -27.84 0.54
C LEU A 700 -24.67 -27.04 1.48
N ALA A 701 -25.81 -26.55 0.96
CA ALA A 701 -26.80 -25.81 1.72
C ALA A 701 -27.48 -26.65 2.82
N GLU A 702 -27.73 -27.93 2.52
CA GLU A 702 -28.31 -28.89 3.45
C GLU A 702 -27.33 -29.23 4.57
N GLY A 703 -26.10 -29.60 4.25
CA GLY A 703 -25.05 -29.87 5.23
C GLY A 703 -24.81 -28.67 6.14
N ARG A 704 -24.72 -27.45 5.58
CA ARG A 704 -24.63 -26.21 6.34
C ARG A 704 -25.78 -26.05 7.35
N THR A 705 -27.01 -26.27 6.88
CA THR A 705 -28.20 -26.12 7.72
C THR A 705 -28.21 -27.11 8.87
N GLN A 706 -27.78 -28.36 8.64
CA GLN A 706 -27.65 -29.39 9.67
C GLN A 706 -26.62 -28.98 10.72
N VAL A 707 -25.44 -28.48 10.31
CA VAL A 707 -24.38 -28.01 11.22
C VAL A 707 -24.86 -26.82 12.04
N ILE A 708 -25.51 -25.81 11.45
CA ILE A 708 -26.06 -24.65 12.15
C ILE A 708 -27.07 -25.07 13.21
N ARG A 709 -27.97 -26.01 12.90
CA ARG A 709 -28.99 -26.51 13.87
C ARG A 709 -28.32 -27.24 15.05
N ALA A 710 -27.29 -28.05 14.78
CA ALA A 710 -26.56 -28.78 15.81
C ALA A 710 -25.77 -27.88 16.74
N LEU A 711 -25.19 -26.78 16.22
CA LEU A 711 -24.49 -25.78 17.00
C LEU A 711 -25.44 -24.95 17.87
N GLY A 712 -26.64 -24.67 17.36
CA GLY A 712 -27.64 -23.84 18.02
C GLY A 712 -27.36 -22.32 17.90
N PRO A 713 -28.39 -21.46 18.16
CA PRO A 713 -28.31 -20.01 17.81
C PRO A 713 -27.40 -19.19 18.74
N ARG A 714 -26.98 -19.74 19.87
CA ARG A 714 -26.10 -19.05 20.84
C ARG A 714 -24.71 -19.65 20.92
N SER A 715 -24.28 -20.39 19.88
CA SER A 715 -22.97 -21.03 19.89
C SER A 715 -21.81 -20.05 19.75
N GLY A 716 -22.03 -18.81 19.32
CA GLY A 716 -20.97 -17.87 18.98
C GLY A 716 -20.11 -18.32 17.80
N LEU A 717 -20.50 -19.40 17.08
CA LEU A 717 -19.76 -19.96 15.96
C LEU A 717 -20.49 -19.69 14.65
N ALA A 718 -19.74 -19.33 13.64
CA ALA A 718 -20.21 -19.18 12.26
C ALA A 718 -19.91 -20.42 11.45
N VAL A 719 -20.85 -20.81 10.58
CA VAL A 719 -20.67 -21.86 9.60
C VAL A 719 -20.55 -21.21 8.25
N GLN A 720 -19.37 -21.26 7.67
CA GLN A 720 -19.06 -20.65 6.37
C GLN A 720 -18.75 -21.74 5.34
N THR A 721 -19.16 -21.52 4.11
CA THR A 721 -18.68 -22.31 2.99
C THR A 721 -17.26 -21.88 2.62
N ALA A 722 -16.52 -22.75 1.93
CA ALA A 722 -15.20 -22.41 1.39
C ALA A 722 -15.24 -21.12 0.55
N GLY A 723 -16.26 -20.96 -0.30
CA GLY A 723 -16.42 -19.78 -1.14
C GLY A 723 -16.74 -18.48 -0.37
N GLU A 724 -17.55 -18.56 0.70
CA GLU A 724 -17.84 -17.40 1.58
C GLU A 724 -16.56 -16.93 2.29
N ARG A 725 -15.79 -17.87 2.82
CA ARG A 725 -14.54 -17.59 3.49
C ARG A 725 -13.47 -17.04 2.53
N GLU A 726 -13.36 -17.62 1.34
CA GLU A 726 -12.54 -17.08 0.25
C GLU A 726 -12.93 -15.64 -0.08
N SER A 727 -14.23 -15.36 -0.21
CA SER A 727 -14.74 -14.03 -0.54
C SER A 727 -14.41 -13.01 0.56
N GLN A 728 -14.51 -13.41 1.82
CA GLN A 728 -14.12 -12.58 2.96
C GLN A 728 -12.61 -12.30 2.93
N TRP A 729 -11.76 -13.30 2.72
CA TRP A 729 -10.33 -13.12 2.60
C TRP A 729 -9.98 -12.18 1.44
N LYS A 730 -10.60 -12.37 0.27
CA LYS A 730 -10.42 -11.49 -0.89
C LYS A 730 -10.86 -10.04 -0.62
N SER A 731 -11.90 -9.81 0.22
CA SER A 731 -12.31 -8.45 0.56
C SER A 731 -11.27 -7.75 1.42
N VAL A 732 -10.74 -8.40 2.44
CA VAL A 732 -9.66 -7.88 3.29
C VAL A 732 -8.38 -7.63 2.48
N SER A 733 -8.02 -8.56 1.59
CA SER A 733 -6.84 -8.40 0.71
C SER A 733 -7.00 -7.23 -0.26
N ARG A 734 -8.19 -7.03 -0.86
CA ARG A 734 -8.49 -5.89 -1.74
C ARG A 734 -8.44 -4.56 -1.00
N GLU A 735 -8.95 -4.52 0.22
CA GLU A 735 -8.88 -3.33 1.06
C GLU A 735 -7.42 -2.96 1.36
N GLY A 736 -6.59 -3.95 1.70
CA GLY A 736 -5.15 -3.76 1.88
C GLY A 736 -4.39 -3.27 0.63
N LEU A 737 -4.85 -3.65 -0.56
CA LEU A 737 -4.24 -3.23 -1.83
C LEU A 737 -4.90 -1.98 -2.46
N SER A 738 -5.94 -1.42 -1.83
CA SER A 738 -6.68 -0.27 -2.36
C SER A 738 -5.79 0.94 -2.62
N ARG A 739 -4.77 1.17 -1.78
CA ARG A 739 -3.77 2.23 -1.95
C ARG A 739 -2.98 2.09 -3.25
N LEU A 740 -2.55 0.88 -3.58
CA LEU A 740 -1.83 0.61 -4.82
C LEU A 740 -2.73 0.87 -6.04
N THR A 741 -4.00 0.49 -5.95
CA THR A 741 -5.02 0.79 -6.98
C THR A 741 -5.19 2.29 -7.18
N GLN A 742 -5.23 3.04 -6.08
CA GLN A 742 -5.35 4.51 -6.12
C GLN A 742 -4.12 5.15 -6.78
N ILE A 743 -2.91 4.72 -6.42
CA ILE A 743 -1.66 5.18 -7.05
C ILE A 743 -1.68 4.89 -8.56
N ALA A 744 -2.03 3.68 -8.96
CA ALA A 744 -2.12 3.29 -10.37
C ALA A 744 -3.13 4.16 -11.15
N THR A 745 -4.29 4.40 -10.56
CA THR A 745 -5.35 5.24 -11.15
C THR A 745 -4.90 6.70 -11.28
N LEU A 746 -4.25 7.25 -10.26
CA LEU A 746 -3.72 8.61 -10.28
C LEU A 746 -2.63 8.78 -11.33
N VAL A 747 -1.73 7.80 -11.47
CA VAL A 747 -0.71 7.79 -12.54
C VAL A 747 -1.36 7.79 -13.92
N LEU A 748 -2.42 7.01 -14.10
CA LEU A 748 -3.17 6.97 -15.37
C LEU A 748 -3.85 8.32 -15.68
N ILE A 749 -4.51 8.92 -14.69
CA ILE A 749 -5.12 10.26 -14.84
C ILE A 749 -4.04 11.31 -15.16
N ALA A 750 -2.95 11.30 -14.41
CA ALA A 750 -1.81 12.19 -14.66
C ALA A 750 -1.25 12.01 -16.08
N ALA A 751 -1.15 10.77 -16.54
CA ALA A 751 -0.71 10.42 -17.88
C ALA A 751 -1.62 11.02 -18.96
N ILE A 752 -2.93 10.89 -18.81
CA ILE A 752 -3.92 11.45 -19.74
C ILE A 752 -3.82 12.98 -19.77
N LEU A 753 -3.74 13.63 -18.62
CA LEU A 753 -3.64 15.08 -18.52
C LEU A 753 -2.34 15.63 -19.12
N ALA A 754 -1.21 14.98 -18.79
CA ALA A 754 0.09 15.33 -19.36
C ALA A 754 0.11 15.21 -20.89
N MET A 755 -0.42 14.11 -21.43
CA MET A 755 -0.50 13.86 -22.85
C MET A 755 -1.41 14.87 -23.55
N ALA A 756 -2.58 15.15 -22.99
CA ALA A 756 -3.52 16.13 -23.51
C ALA A 756 -2.91 17.55 -23.54
N GLY A 757 -2.20 17.93 -22.47
CA GLY A 757 -1.50 19.21 -22.38
C GLY A 757 -0.40 19.36 -23.43
N VAL A 758 0.43 18.33 -23.58
CA VAL A 758 1.50 18.30 -24.59
C VAL A 758 0.95 18.41 -26.02
N MET A 759 -0.09 17.65 -26.33
CA MET A 759 -0.73 17.65 -27.64
C MET A 759 -1.43 19.00 -27.93
N ALA A 760 -2.15 19.55 -26.96
CA ALA A 760 -2.79 20.86 -27.09
C ALA A 760 -1.75 21.97 -27.37
N SER A 761 -0.63 21.94 -26.64
CA SER A 761 0.50 22.87 -26.86
C SER A 761 1.08 22.75 -28.26
N LEU A 762 1.29 21.53 -28.75
CA LEU A 762 1.83 21.27 -30.09
C LEU A 762 0.90 21.81 -31.19
N ILE A 763 -0.39 21.58 -31.08
CA ILE A 763 -1.39 22.08 -32.04
C ILE A 763 -1.42 23.61 -32.03
N TRP A 764 -1.37 24.23 -30.84
CA TRP A 764 -1.39 25.67 -30.70
C TRP A 764 -0.15 26.34 -31.31
N GLN A 765 1.04 25.74 -31.18
CA GLN A 765 2.27 26.23 -31.79
C GLN A 765 2.25 26.15 -33.33
N ARG A 766 1.45 25.24 -33.90
CA ARG A 766 1.36 25.06 -35.38
C ARG A 766 0.34 25.96 -36.07
N ARG A 767 -0.40 26.77 -35.34
CA ARG A 767 -1.50 27.60 -35.88
C ARG A 767 -1.05 28.50 -37.05
N GLU A 768 0.17 29.05 -37.00
CA GLU A 768 0.70 29.90 -38.05
C GLU A 768 0.98 29.10 -39.33
N ARG A 769 1.55 27.90 -39.20
CA ARG A 769 1.80 27.00 -40.33
C ARG A 769 0.49 26.48 -40.95
N ILE A 770 -0.50 26.18 -40.10
CA ILE A 770 -1.85 25.81 -40.56
C ILE A 770 -2.46 26.96 -41.38
N ALA A 771 -2.33 28.20 -40.90
CA ALA A 771 -2.80 29.38 -41.63
C ALA A 771 -2.08 29.55 -42.97
N TYR A 772 -0.76 29.27 -43.05
CA TYR A 772 0.00 29.31 -44.29
C TYR A 772 -0.47 28.23 -45.28
N ILE A 773 -0.64 26.99 -44.86
CA ILE A 773 -1.11 25.87 -45.73
C ILE A 773 -2.53 26.13 -46.21
N LYS A 774 -3.40 26.80 -45.41
CA LYS A 774 -4.72 27.26 -45.84
C LYS A 774 -4.68 28.26 -47.01
N ARG A 775 -3.67 29.13 -47.01
CA ARG A 775 -3.47 30.08 -48.15
C ARG A 775 -3.12 29.38 -49.46
N GLN A 776 -2.53 28.16 -49.36
CA GLN A 776 -2.21 27.31 -50.52
C GLN A 776 -3.44 26.54 -51.05
N GLY A 777 -4.68 26.79 -50.46
CA GLY A 777 -5.93 26.23 -50.98
C GLY A 777 -6.42 24.96 -50.30
N PHE A 778 -5.73 24.48 -49.25
CA PHE A 778 -6.18 23.29 -48.54
C PHE A 778 -7.44 23.52 -47.71
N THR A 779 -8.41 22.58 -47.82
CA THR A 779 -9.71 22.68 -47.10
C THR A 779 -9.56 22.43 -45.61
N ARG A 780 -10.48 23.04 -44.80
CA ARG A 780 -10.46 22.87 -43.36
C ARG A 780 -10.62 21.41 -42.91
N GLY A 781 -11.49 20.66 -43.62
CA GLY A 781 -11.74 19.26 -43.29
C GLY A 781 -10.50 18.36 -43.54
N LEU A 782 -9.76 18.62 -44.61
CA LEU A 782 -8.54 17.87 -44.92
C LEU A 782 -7.44 18.14 -43.87
N LEU A 783 -7.26 19.40 -43.48
CA LEU A 783 -6.28 19.77 -42.45
C LEU A 783 -6.63 19.18 -41.10
N TRP A 784 -7.92 19.19 -40.73
CA TRP A 784 -8.39 18.60 -39.47
C TRP A 784 -8.16 17.07 -39.46
N ARG A 785 -8.51 16.36 -40.53
CA ARG A 785 -8.25 14.92 -40.67
C ARG A 785 -6.76 14.60 -40.62
N ALA A 786 -5.92 15.42 -41.24
CA ALA A 786 -4.45 15.25 -41.21
C ALA A 786 -3.92 15.41 -39.79
N LEU A 787 -4.35 16.44 -39.04
CA LEU A 787 -3.98 16.65 -37.65
C LEU A 787 -4.43 15.49 -36.74
N CYS A 788 -5.66 15.01 -36.92
CA CYS A 788 -6.16 13.87 -36.13
C CYS A 788 -5.36 12.60 -36.45
N PHE A 789 -5.07 12.33 -37.71
CA PHE A 789 -4.27 11.16 -38.09
C PHE A 789 -2.83 11.25 -37.60
N GLU A 790 -2.20 12.41 -37.71
CA GLU A 790 -0.86 12.65 -37.15
C GLU A 790 -0.83 12.42 -35.66
N SER A 791 -1.81 13.00 -34.94
CA SER A 791 -1.96 12.81 -33.51
C SER A 791 -2.17 11.34 -33.14
N ALA A 792 -2.99 10.62 -33.90
CA ALA A 792 -3.21 9.19 -33.68
C ALA A 792 -1.93 8.36 -33.88
N VAL A 793 -1.16 8.65 -34.92
CA VAL A 793 0.13 7.96 -35.17
C VAL A 793 1.12 8.24 -34.05
N LEU A 794 1.24 9.50 -33.61
CA LEU A 794 2.09 9.88 -32.49
C LEU A 794 1.71 9.18 -31.17
N LEU A 795 0.42 9.16 -30.88
CA LEU A 795 -0.11 8.50 -29.67
C LEU A 795 0.12 6.99 -29.73
N LEU A 796 -0.27 6.36 -30.85
CA LEU A 796 -0.08 4.92 -31.02
C LEU A 796 1.39 4.53 -30.92
N ALA A 797 2.29 5.28 -31.55
CA ALA A 797 3.71 4.99 -31.50
C ALA A 797 4.25 5.13 -30.05
N GLY A 798 3.97 6.26 -29.39
CA GLY A 798 4.41 6.48 -28.02
C GLY A 798 3.82 5.46 -27.05
N CYS A 799 2.49 5.28 -27.07
CA CYS A 799 1.81 4.36 -26.17
C CYS A 799 2.22 2.88 -26.40
N SER A 800 2.44 2.44 -27.65
CA SER A 800 2.89 1.07 -27.92
C SER A 800 4.31 0.81 -27.42
N ILE A 801 5.22 1.79 -27.56
CA ILE A 801 6.57 1.70 -26.99
C ILE A 801 6.46 1.64 -25.45
N GLY A 802 5.65 2.51 -24.85
CA GLY A 802 5.39 2.50 -23.41
C GLY A 802 4.82 1.19 -22.91
N ALA A 803 3.89 0.60 -23.64
CA ALA A 803 3.30 -0.69 -23.32
C ALA A 803 4.31 -1.84 -23.35
N LEU A 804 5.17 -1.87 -24.38
CA LEU A 804 6.22 -2.89 -24.51
C LEU A 804 7.18 -2.86 -23.29
N PHE A 805 7.70 -1.68 -22.97
CA PHE A 805 8.56 -1.51 -21.80
C PHE A 805 7.80 -1.64 -20.49
N GLY A 806 6.51 -1.26 -20.46
CA GLY A 806 5.62 -1.40 -19.31
C GLY A 806 5.40 -2.86 -18.90
N VAL A 807 5.18 -3.76 -19.87
CA VAL A 807 5.08 -5.21 -19.62
C VAL A 807 6.39 -5.74 -19.04
N TYR A 808 7.54 -5.26 -19.53
CA TYR A 808 8.83 -5.63 -18.97
C TYR A 808 9.00 -5.09 -17.54
N GLY A 809 8.57 -3.84 -17.30
CA GLY A 809 8.53 -3.24 -15.96
C GLY A 809 7.59 -3.99 -15.00
N GLN A 810 6.43 -4.46 -15.50
CA GLN A 810 5.53 -5.33 -14.75
C GLN A 810 6.23 -6.61 -14.27
N LEU A 811 6.98 -7.29 -15.14
CA LEU A 811 7.74 -8.49 -14.77
C LEU A 811 8.78 -8.20 -13.68
N LEU A 812 9.53 -7.11 -13.83
CA LEU A 812 10.52 -6.68 -12.85
C LEU A 812 9.89 -6.41 -11.48
N LEU A 813 8.80 -5.64 -11.46
CA LEU A 813 8.08 -5.32 -10.22
C LEU A 813 7.44 -6.55 -9.60
N SER A 814 6.84 -7.42 -10.40
CA SER A 814 6.21 -8.64 -9.90
C SER A 814 7.22 -9.58 -9.23
N HIS A 815 8.43 -9.73 -9.80
CA HIS A 815 9.50 -10.48 -9.18
C HIS A 815 9.97 -9.84 -7.86
N ALA A 816 10.13 -8.52 -7.85
CA ALA A 816 10.49 -7.80 -6.63
C ALA A 816 9.42 -7.95 -5.54
N LEU A 817 8.14 -7.81 -5.90
CA LEU A 817 7.03 -7.99 -4.97
C LEU A 817 6.96 -9.41 -4.42
N THR A 818 7.20 -10.44 -5.24
CA THR A 818 7.24 -11.83 -4.78
C THR A 818 8.33 -12.06 -3.75
N THR A 819 9.54 -11.52 -3.98
CA THR A 819 10.65 -11.65 -3.02
C THR A 819 10.40 -10.90 -1.72
N VAL A 820 9.71 -9.77 -1.79
CA VAL A 820 9.38 -8.92 -0.62
C VAL A 820 8.20 -9.48 0.17
N THR A 821 7.12 -9.88 -0.51
CA THR A 821 5.87 -10.30 0.14
C THR A 821 5.80 -11.81 0.39
N GLY A 822 6.58 -12.61 -0.32
CA GLY A 822 6.54 -14.07 -0.27
C GLY A 822 5.28 -14.69 -0.86
N PHE A 823 4.50 -13.92 -1.66
CA PHE A 823 3.33 -14.48 -2.37
C PHE A 823 3.75 -15.19 -3.66
N PRO A 824 3.02 -16.23 -4.08
CA PRO A 824 3.33 -16.90 -5.33
C PRO A 824 3.20 -15.95 -6.52
N LEU A 825 4.16 -16.00 -7.43
CA LEU A 825 4.12 -15.23 -8.67
C LEU A 825 3.06 -15.83 -9.61
N VAL A 826 1.97 -15.13 -9.79
CA VAL A 826 0.98 -15.44 -10.81
C VAL A 826 1.09 -14.41 -11.93
N ILE A 827 1.77 -14.78 -13.01
CA ILE A 827 1.87 -13.93 -14.20
C ILE A 827 0.49 -13.89 -14.86
N GLY A 828 -0.20 -12.80 -14.65
CA GLY A 828 -1.55 -12.58 -15.20
C GLY A 828 -1.53 -11.90 -16.57
N VAL A 829 -2.63 -11.29 -16.92
CA VAL A 829 -3.04 -10.75 -18.23
C VAL A 829 -2.28 -9.48 -18.64
N GLY A 830 -0.96 -9.41 -18.44
CA GLY A 830 -0.12 -8.24 -18.78
C GLY A 830 -0.36 -7.65 -20.18
N PRO A 831 -0.49 -8.49 -21.24
CA PRO A 831 -0.81 -7.98 -22.59
C PRO A 831 -2.18 -7.31 -22.67
N LEU A 832 -3.18 -7.78 -21.93
CA LEU A 832 -4.52 -7.17 -21.93
C LEU A 832 -4.51 -5.81 -21.22
N ILE A 833 -3.81 -5.72 -20.08
CA ILE A 833 -3.64 -4.43 -19.37
C ILE A 833 -2.88 -3.43 -20.23
N ALA A 834 -1.85 -3.88 -20.94
CA ALA A 834 -1.12 -3.05 -21.89
C ALA A 834 -2.05 -2.54 -23.00
N LEU A 835 -2.86 -3.40 -23.58
CA LEU A 835 -3.80 -3.05 -24.66
C LEU A 835 -4.87 -2.07 -24.15
N THR A 836 -5.47 -2.32 -22.98
CA THR A 836 -6.48 -1.43 -22.39
C THR A 836 -5.89 -0.08 -22.00
N SER A 837 -4.69 -0.02 -21.43
CA SER A 837 -4.00 1.24 -21.11
C SER A 837 -3.68 2.04 -22.37
N VAL A 838 -3.18 1.40 -23.43
CA VAL A 838 -2.94 2.06 -24.73
C VAL A 838 -4.26 2.60 -25.29
N ALA A 839 -5.33 1.82 -25.26
CA ALA A 839 -6.64 2.22 -25.77
C ALA A 839 -7.20 3.41 -24.96
N VAL A 840 -7.22 3.33 -23.65
CA VAL A 840 -7.78 4.36 -22.76
C VAL A 840 -6.99 5.68 -22.92
N VAL A 841 -5.66 5.63 -22.83
CA VAL A 841 -4.82 6.85 -22.96
C VAL A 841 -4.96 7.44 -24.35
N SER A 842 -4.92 6.62 -25.42
CA SER A 842 -5.03 7.12 -26.81
C SER A 842 -6.40 7.72 -27.09
N VAL A 843 -7.49 7.06 -26.70
CA VAL A 843 -8.86 7.53 -26.91
C VAL A 843 -9.11 8.81 -26.11
N ALA A 844 -8.76 8.82 -24.81
CA ALA A 844 -8.93 9.99 -23.97
C ALA A 844 -8.12 11.20 -24.49
N ALA A 845 -6.86 10.98 -24.85
CA ALA A 845 -6.00 12.04 -25.39
C ALA A 845 -6.54 12.57 -26.73
N LEU A 846 -6.98 11.69 -27.65
CA LEU A 846 -7.58 12.09 -28.92
C LEU A 846 -8.87 12.89 -28.72
N ALA A 847 -9.74 12.48 -27.79
CA ALA A 847 -10.98 13.19 -27.46
C ALA A 847 -10.70 14.61 -26.94
N ILE A 848 -9.72 14.75 -26.02
CA ILE A 848 -9.32 16.07 -25.48
C ILE A 848 -8.68 16.94 -26.57
N VAL A 849 -7.90 16.35 -27.48
CA VAL A 849 -7.20 17.06 -28.57
C VAL A 849 -8.14 17.47 -29.70
N ALA A 850 -9.25 16.78 -29.90
CA ALA A 850 -10.20 17.07 -30.98
C ALA A 850 -10.70 18.53 -30.93
N VAL A 851 -10.99 19.06 -29.73
CA VAL A 851 -11.47 20.43 -29.55
C VAL A 851 -10.42 21.49 -29.89
N PRO A 852 -9.21 21.48 -29.31
CA PRO A 852 -8.14 22.42 -29.70
C PRO A 852 -7.76 22.29 -31.19
N GLY A 853 -7.73 21.09 -31.74
CA GLY A 853 -7.45 20.83 -33.14
C GLY A 853 -8.49 21.48 -34.05
N TYR A 854 -9.77 21.33 -33.73
CA TYR A 854 -10.86 21.98 -34.47
C TYR A 854 -10.81 23.49 -34.39
N LEU A 855 -10.53 24.07 -33.24
CA LEU A 855 -10.35 25.49 -33.03
C LEU A 855 -9.16 26.05 -33.79
N ALA A 856 -8.02 25.35 -33.79
CA ALA A 856 -6.81 25.72 -34.52
C ALA A 856 -7.07 25.79 -36.05
N VAL A 857 -7.83 24.85 -36.58
CA VAL A 857 -8.21 24.86 -37.99
C VAL A 857 -9.20 25.98 -38.34
N ARG A 858 -9.94 26.60 -37.39
CA ARG A 858 -10.82 27.75 -37.61
C ARG A 858 -10.12 29.12 -37.70
N VAL A 859 -8.84 29.21 -37.35
CA VAL A 859 -8.05 30.47 -37.45
C VAL A 859 -8.14 31.06 -38.85
N ARG A 860 -8.39 32.38 -38.95
CA ARG A 860 -8.51 33.12 -40.24
C ARG A 860 -7.15 33.21 -40.94
N ALA A 861 -7.15 32.96 -42.23
CA ALA A 861 -5.94 33.02 -43.05
C ALA A 861 -5.26 34.43 -43.11
N THR A 862 -5.98 35.45 -42.65
CA THR A 862 -5.53 36.87 -42.69
C THR A 862 -4.68 37.26 -41.46
N MET A 863 -4.52 36.41 -40.43
CA MET A 863 -3.82 36.80 -39.20
C MET A 863 -2.26 36.67 -39.25
N VAL A 864 -1.69 36.28 -40.38
CA VAL A 864 -0.23 36.22 -40.52
C VAL A 864 0.24 37.47 -41.23
N LYS A 865 0.99 38.36 -40.54
CA LYS A 865 1.74 39.45 -41.18
C LYS A 865 2.71 38.84 -42.15
N PRO A 866 2.87 39.37 -43.36
CA PRO A 866 3.94 38.96 -44.27
C PRO A 866 5.28 39.17 -43.56
N ALA A 867 6.18 38.19 -43.67
CA ALA A 867 7.50 38.20 -43.07
C ALA A 867 8.35 39.31 -43.69
#